data_6d95c3326512556eb90a95854d623950
#
_entry.id   6d95c3326512556eb90a95854d623950
#
_cell.length_a   1.000
_cell.length_b   1.000
_cell.length_c   1.000
_cell.angle_alpha   90.00
_cell.angle_beta   90.00
_cell.angle_gamma   90.00
#
_symmetry.space_group_name_H-M   'P 1'
#
loop_
_entity.id
_entity.type
_entity.pdbx_description
1 polymer ?
#
loop_
_entity_poly.entity_id
_entity_poly.type
_entity_poly.pdbx_seq_one_letter_code
_entity_poly.pdbx_strand_id
1 'polypeptide(L)'
;MMRDAKNKRWLGMIVRIVACLFVASAVQADEPFDYFRNSWNVIGLKDYNHGTRVTPENELLLADKATVRVRYGRQLIALSRKQTKACLDGWLPIILLSARDGQVRYDFTLWATPLPTVKDWQKAFDWPTEGENFLNWILAKVTNMGDTAAEAKLKVEKSGASSPGSDDFTWSLSPGKSVECAVRIPFFPVKAGADFAKEDAELWLDRTARYWRGIMAKGAHIQVPCQKATQAYLASHVCQLIANDHGEVHAGEGFYDEFYIRDGAYQLMELEEAGLIDIARKGLASYLSHQRPDGRFESQKNQFDANGQATWALWQFYKITGDRQWLAKVYPQMRRAVDWTMKARRQAAADSPFFGVLPNAPADGEYLWDGKHHIPGYDFWNLRGLLCTADAAGALGKVDEAEELLREAKLYREAIDAAWKRTGLAHFPASWEKAGTHWGNTETLWPTELFARNDSRVTALITEVRENHGGGFIEGTIRWLGHADAIHPYMSAYTTMASLVRGDHEQVVQDFYWYLLHSTATHAFPEGIYYKRRFAWNNTIPHPTGASNYAIMLRHMLIHERGNGLHLLMAVPDWWLAQGGEIRVEHAPTHFGLMGLRVTGTAKGVLIKLDPPRRQPPKRIILYLPKSRQPVESVRGVEVVVRPEQKKRWDFPTVVQLYSEQAVPLFQPKPMR
;
A
#
# COMPACT_ATOMS: atom_id res chain seq x y z
N MET A 1 -65.51 -14.98 14.73
CA MET A 1 -64.53 -15.48 13.73
C MET A 1 -64.36 -14.58 12.46
N MET A 2 -64.86 -13.35 12.42
CA MET A 2 -64.71 -12.49 11.24
C MET A 2 -63.92 -11.18 11.45
N ARG A 3 -63.30 -11.00 12.62
CA ARG A 3 -62.43 -9.84 12.90
C ARG A 3 -60.90 -10.12 12.72
N ASP A 4 -60.50 -11.38 12.71
CA ASP A 4 -59.03 -11.73 12.57
C ASP A 4 -58.49 -11.77 11.15
N ALA A 5 -59.36 -11.93 10.14
CA ALA A 5 -58.92 -12.01 8.75
C ALA A 5 -58.61 -10.63 8.12
N LYS A 6 -59.19 -9.52 8.65
CA LYS A 6 -58.88 -8.17 8.18
C LYS A 6 -57.53 -7.63 8.69
N ASN A 7 -57.15 -7.96 9.93
CA ASN A 7 -55.87 -7.52 10.50
C ASN A 7 -54.64 -8.20 9.86
N LYS A 8 -54.76 -9.47 9.47
CA LYS A 8 -53.65 -10.14 8.73
C LYS A 8 -53.42 -9.63 7.31
N ARG A 9 -54.47 -9.12 6.63
CA ARG A 9 -54.35 -8.50 5.32
C ARG A 9 -53.70 -7.10 5.39
N TRP A 10 -54.01 -6.32 6.43
CA TRP A 10 -53.40 -5.01 6.63
C TRP A 10 -51.90 -5.13 7.08
N LEU A 11 -51.56 -6.09 7.93
CA LEU A 11 -50.19 -6.33 8.33
C LEU A 11 -49.34 -6.81 7.14
N GLY A 12 -49.89 -7.68 6.28
CA GLY A 12 -49.19 -8.13 5.07
C GLY A 12 -48.98 -7.03 4.01
N MET A 13 -49.89 -6.05 3.96
CA MET A 13 -49.80 -4.91 3.05
C MET A 13 -48.82 -3.84 3.59
N ILE A 14 -48.78 -3.61 4.89
CA ILE A 14 -47.83 -2.69 5.53
C ILE A 14 -46.43 -3.26 5.43
N VAL A 15 -46.22 -4.56 5.64
CA VAL A 15 -44.91 -5.20 5.47
C VAL A 15 -44.44 -5.19 4.02
N ARG A 16 -45.34 -5.33 3.03
CA ARG A 16 -44.97 -5.20 1.61
C ARG A 16 -44.71 -3.74 1.19
N ILE A 17 -45.40 -2.75 1.73
CA ILE A 17 -45.16 -1.32 1.47
C ILE A 17 -43.86 -0.88 2.17
N VAL A 18 -43.58 -1.34 3.36
CA VAL A 18 -42.27 -1.10 4.06
C VAL A 18 -41.12 -1.81 3.37
N ALA A 19 -41.31 -3.03 2.86
CA ALA A 19 -40.29 -3.73 2.05
C ALA A 19 -40.07 -3.03 0.68
N CYS A 20 -41.12 -2.50 0.05
CA CYS A 20 -40.99 -1.72 -1.20
C CYS A 20 -40.36 -0.34 -0.95
N LEU A 21 -40.58 0.29 0.22
CA LEU A 21 -39.96 1.57 0.58
C LEU A 21 -38.50 1.41 1.00
N PHE A 22 -38.09 0.24 1.53
CA PHE A 22 -36.68 -0.06 1.78
C PHE A 22 -35.91 -0.49 0.53
N VAL A 23 -36.56 -0.91 -0.55
CA VAL A 23 -35.91 -1.19 -1.86
C VAL A 23 -35.85 0.08 -2.72
N ALA A 24 -36.62 1.13 -2.43
CA ALA A 24 -36.60 2.40 -3.17
C ALA A 24 -35.61 3.44 -2.63
N SER A 25 -34.98 3.23 -1.48
CA SER A 25 -33.77 3.93 -1.07
C SER A 25 -32.54 3.07 -1.39
N ALA A 26 -32.41 2.59 -2.64
CA ALA A 26 -31.09 2.41 -3.19
C ALA A 26 -30.42 3.79 -3.05
N VAL A 27 -29.60 3.94 -2.01
CA VAL A 27 -28.68 5.04 -1.86
C VAL A 27 -28.05 5.17 -3.25
N GLN A 28 -28.37 6.23 -3.94
CA GLN A 28 -27.65 6.61 -5.14
C GLN A 28 -26.25 6.83 -4.61
N ALA A 29 -25.39 5.81 -4.71
CA ALA A 29 -24.02 5.91 -4.27
C ALA A 29 -23.48 7.11 -5.05
N ASP A 30 -23.05 8.15 -4.34
CA ASP A 30 -22.39 9.29 -4.94
C ASP A 30 -21.33 8.76 -5.89
N GLU A 31 -21.23 9.32 -7.09
CA GLU A 31 -20.22 8.90 -8.06
C GLU A 31 -18.85 8.94 -7.38
N PRO A 32 -18.01 7.88 -7.49
CA PRO A 32 -16.73 7.83 -6.82
C PRO A 32 -15.87 9.02 -7.26
N PHE A 33 -15.31 9.74 -6.30
CA PHE A 33 -14.43 10.87 -6.57
C PHE A 33 -13.12 10.38 -7.18
N ASP A 34 -12.70 11.01 -8.29
CA ASP A 34 -11.43 10.79 -8.94
C ASP A 34 -10.58 12.08 -8.92
N TYR A 35 -9.47 12.05 -8.23
CA TYR A 35 -8.54 13.19 -8.18
C TYR A 35 -7.86 13.43 -9.52
N PHE A 36 -7.50 12.36 -10.25
CA PHE A 36 -6.65 12.43 -11.43
C PHE A 36 -7.44 12.59 -12.73
N ARG A 37 -6.88 13.39 -13.64
CA ARG A 37 -7.35 13.47 -15.02
C ARG A 37 -6.77 12.38 -15.93
N ASN A 38 -5.72 11.69 -15.47
CA ASN A 38 -5.08 10.57 -16.16
C ASN A 38 -5.13 9.29 -15.30
N SER A 39 -6.32 8.92 -14.85
CA SER A 39 -6.56 7.72 -14.04
C SER A 39 -6.36 6.45 -14.85
N TRP A 40 -5.17 5.89 -14.75
CA TRP A 40 -4.87 4.55 -15.26
C TRP A 40 -5.30 3.48 -14.28
N ASN A 41 -5.61 2.30 -14.79
CA ASN A 41 -5.92 1.11 -14.00
C ASN A 41 -5.24 -0.10 -14.61
N VAL A 42 -5.19 -1.19 -13.84
CA VAL A 42 -4.73 -2.49 -14.30
C VAL A 42 -5.76 -3.54 -13.91
N ILE A 43 -6.07 -4.45 -14.85
CA ILE A 43 -6.78 -5.70 -14.59
C ILE A 43 -5.82 -6.83 -14.95
N GLY A 44 -5.79 -7.89 -14.16
CA GLY A 44 -4.79 -8.94 -14.36
C GLY A 44 -4.97 -10.09 -13.38
N LEU A 45 -3.98 -10.96 -13.38
CA LEU A 45 -3.86 -12.12 -12.51
C LEU A 45 -2.62 -11.97 -11.62
N LYS A 46 -2.63 -12.66 -10.51
CA LYS A 46 -1.52 -12.64 -9.56
C LYS A 46 -0.27 -13.33 -10.13
N ASP A 47 0.89 -12.67 -9.99
CA ASP A 47 2.21 -13.20 -10.37
C ASP A 47 2.38 -13.51 -11.87
N TYR A 48 1.56 -12.93 -12.76
CA TYR A 48 1.79 -12.95 -14.20
C TYR A 48 2.73 -11.79 -14.59
N ASN A 49 3.60 -11.99 -15.60
CA ASN A 49 4.52 -10.95 -16.07
C ASN A 49 3.82 -9.74 -16.71
N HIS A 50 2.52 -9.84 -16.94
CA HIS A 50 1.75 -8.77 -17.56
C HIS A 50 0.37 -8.63 -16.95
N GLY A 51 -0.05 -7.40 -16.79
CA GLY A 51 -1.44 -7.01 -16.59
C GLY A 51 -1.97 -6.21 -17.78
N THR A 52 -3.27 -6.22 -18.00
CA THR A 52 -3.90 -5.35 -18.99
C THR A 52 -4.08 -3.96 -18.42
N ARG A 53 -3.34 -2.99 -18.95
CA ARG A 53 -3.52 -1.59 -18.57
C ARG A 53 -4.79 -1.01 -19.19
N VAL A 54 -5.57 -0.31 -18.39
CA VAL A 54 -6.77 0.41 -18.82
C VAL A 54 -6.49 1.90 -18.81
N THR A 55 -6.51 2.51 -20.00
CA THR A 55 -6.15 3.91 -20.18
C THR A 55 -7.16 4.86 -19.49
N PRO A 56 -6.82 6.14 -19.32
CA PRO A 56 -7.79 7.14 -18.87
C PRO A 56 -9.07 7.19 -19.74
N GLU A 57 -8.95 6.90 -21.02
CA GLU A 57 -10.05 6.85 -21.99
C GLU A 57 -10.79 5.50 -21.98
N ASN A 58 -10.43 4.60 -21.06
CA ASN A 58 -11.02 3.25 -20.90
C ASN A 58 -10.74 2.30 -22.07
N GLU A 59 -9.59 2.46 -22.74
CA GLU A 59 -9.09 1.50 -23.71
C GLU A 59 -8.25 0.44 -22.99
N LEU A 60 -8.32 -0.82 -23.44
CA LEU A 60 -7.45 -1.88 -22.95
C LEU A 60 -6.17 -1.90 -23.80
N LEU A 61 -5.03 -1.91 -23.15
CA LEU A 61 -3.72 -2.11 -23.79
C LEU A 61 -3.31 -3.57 -23.64
N LEU A 62 -3.16 -4.26 -24.76
CA LEU A 62 -2.75 -5.67 -24.84
C LEU A 62 -1.28 -5.79 -25.25
N ALA A 63 -0.81 -7.02 -25.41
CA ALA A 63 0.50 -7.32 -25.98
C ALA A 63 0.69 -6.71 -27.38
N ASP A 64 1.95 -6.55 -27.79
CA ASP A 64 2.34 -6.05 -29.12
C ASP A 64 1.72 -4.68 -29.50
N LYS A 65 1.46 -3.84 -28.50
CA LYS A 65 0.81 -2.51 -28.67
C LYS A 65 -0.61 -2.61 -29.27
N ALA A 66 -1.25 -3.76 -29.17
CA ALA A 66 -2.65 -3.91 -29.54
C ALA A 66 -3.54 -3.15 -28.54
N THR A 67 -4.64 -2.58 -29.04
CA THR A 67 -5.59 -1.82 -28.22
C THR A 67 -7.01 -2.29 -28.47
N VAL A 68 -7.85 -2.18 -27.42
CA VAL A 68 -9.27 -2.44 -27.52
C VAL A 68 -10.04 -1.19 -27.12
N ARG A 69 -10.90 -0.71 -28.02
CA ARG A 69 -11.69 0.49 -27.82
C ARG A 69 -13.19 0.15 -27.86
N VAL A 70 -13.93 0.64 -26.88
CA VAL A 70 -15.37 0.49 -26.81
C VAL A 70 -16.04 1.75 -27.33
N ARG A 71 -16.99 1.60 -28.28
CA ARG A 71 -17.86 2.66 -28.78
C ARG A 71 -19.32 2.31 -28.51
N TYR A 72 -20.11 3.28 -28.13
CA TYR A 72 -21.51 3.07 -27.73
C TYR A 72 -22.44 4.15 -28.28
N GLY A 73 -23.71 3.87 -28.19
CA GLY A 73 -24.77 4.79 -28.64
C GLY A 73 -25.00 4.79 -30.15
N ARG A 74 -26.01 5.47 -30.59
CA ARG A 74 -26.44 5.52 -32.02
C ARG A 74 -25.31 6.02 -32.93
N GLN A 75 -24.48 6.94 -32.42
CA GLN A 75 -23.36 7.53 -33.17
C GLN A 75 -22.03 6.80 -32.92
N LEU A 76 -22.01 5.72 -32.16
CA LEU A 76 -20.82 4.95 -31.83
C LEU A 76 -19.67 5.83 -31.28
N ILE A 77 -19.99 6.71 -30.30
CA ILE A 77 -19.00 7.53 -29.64
C ILE A 77 -18.08 6.66 -28.74
N ALA A 78 -16.80 6.97 -28.70
CA ALA A 78 -15.87 6.25 -27.84
C ALA A 78 -16.13 6.55 -26.36
N LEU A 79 -15.87 5.57 -25.49
CA LEU A 79 -15.70 5.83 -24.07
C LEU A 79 -14.61 6.89 -23.89
N SER A 80 -14.69 7.67 -22.85
CA SER A 80 -13.77 8.77 -22.57
C SER A 80 -13.39 8.79 -21.09
N ARG A 81 -12.39 9.58 -20.73
CA ARG A 81 -12.01 9.83 -19.32
C ARG A 81 -13.09 10.50 -18.45
N LYS A 82 -14.22 10.89 -19.08
CA LYS A 82 -15.36 11.46 -18.33
C LYS A 82 -16.19 10.40 -17.61
N GLN A 83 -16.12 9.12 -18.06
CA GLN A 83 -16.74 8.04 -17.34
C GLN A 83 -15.95 7.77 -16.05
N THR A 84 -16.65 7.88 -14.93
CA THR A 84 -16.07 7.53 -13.63
C THR A 84 -15.96 6.02 -13.52
N LYS A 85 -14.81 5.56 -13.05
CA LYS A 85 -14.52 4.14 -12.81
C LYS A 85 -14.80 3.80 -11.35
N ALA A 86 -15.27 2.59 -11.11
CA ALA A 86 -15.33 2.01 -9.78
C ALA A 86 -14.84 0.56 -9.86
N CYS A 87 -14.41 0.01 -8.73
CA CYS A 87 -14.16 -1.43 -8.62
C CYS A 87 -15.39 -2.14 -8.07
N LEU A 88 -15.63 -3.38 -8.50
CA LEU A 88 -16.61 -4.24 -7.85
C LEU A 88 -16.24 -4.41 -6.37
N ASP A 89 -17.22 -4.34 -5.46
CA ASP A 89 -17.02 -4.28 -4.00
C ASP A 89 -16.14 -3.09 -3.54
N GLY A 90 -15.83 -2.16 -4.45
CA GLY A 90 -14.96 -1.02 -4.21
C GLY A 90 -13.45 -1.32 -4.25
N TRP A 91 -13.00 -2.57 -4.45
CA TRP A 91 -11.58 -2.93 -4.38
C TRP A 91 -11.13 -4.09 -5.27
N LEU A 92 -12.05 -4.92 -5.78
CA LEU A 92 -11.70 -6.02 -6.68
C LEU A 92 -11.15 -5.50 -8.01
N PRO A 93 -10.22 -6.19 -8.68
CA PRO A 93 -9.67 -5.77 -9.98
C PRO A 93 -10.67 -6.05 -11.11
N ILE A 94 -11.89 -5.60 -10.90
CA ILE A 94 -13.05 -5.73 -11.78
C ILE A 94 -13.63 -4.33 -11.92
N ILE A 95 -13.40 -3.71 -13.07
CA ILE A 95 -13.72 -2.29 -13.29
C ILE A 95 -15.15 -2.17 -13.77
N LEU A 96 -15.91 -1.30 -13.13
CA LEU A 96 -17.26 -0.93 -13.47
C LEU A 96 -17.28 0.46 -14.11
N LEU A 97 -17.97 0.61 -15.24
CA LEU A 97 -18.13 1.85 -15.96
C LEU A 97 -19.60 2.01 -16.35
N SER A 98 -20.08 3.25 -16.45
CA SER A 98 -21.41 3.55 -16.96
C SER A 98 -21.38 4.70 -17.97
N ALA A 99 -22.17 4.58 -19.03
CA ALA A 99 -22.34 5.59 -20.06
C ALA A 99 -23.81 5.70 -20.47
N ARG A 100 -24.21 6.82 -21.11
CA ARG A 100 -25.57 7.03 -21.60
C ARG A 100 -25.58 7.63 -23.00
N ASP A 101 -26.54 7.18 -23.83
CA ASP A 101 -26.96 7.85 -25.08
C ASP A 101 -28.49 8.05 -25.04
N GLY A 102 -28.92 9.27 -24.72
CA GLY A 102 -30.32 9.58 -24.51
C GLY A 102 -30.91 8.75 -23.36
N GLN A 103 -31.95 7.97 -23.68
CA GLN A 103 -32.60 7.07 -22.70
C GLN A 103 -31.94 5.71 -22.54
N VAL A 104 -30.89 5.40 -23.32
CA VAL A 104 -30.19 4.12 -23.23
C VAL A 104 -28.98 4.25 -22.31
N ARG A 105 -28.90 3.37 -21.29
CA ARG A 105 -27.77 3.21 -20.39
C ARG A 105 -26.96 2.00 -20.80
N TYR A 106 -25.63 2.15 -20.76
CA TYR A 106 -24.63 1.13 -21.03
C TYR A 106 -23.78 0.97 -19.77
N ASP A 107 -23.85 -0.20 -19.14
CA ASP A 107 -23.02 -0.57 -17.99
C ASP A 107 -22.00 -1.60 -18.47
N PHE A 108 -20.71 -1.31 -18.20
CA PHE A 108 -19.60 -2.16 -18.59
C PHE A 108 -18.91 -2.72 -17.37
N THR A 109 -18.55 -4.00 -17.44
CA THR A 109 -17.68 -4.69 -16.46
C THR A 109 -16.46 -5.21 -17.20
N LEU A 110 -15.26 -4.84 -16.72
CA LEU A 110 -13.96 -5.23 -17.30
C LEU A 110 -13.17 -6.03 -16.26
N TRP A 111 -12.68 -7.20 -16.63
CA TRP A 111 -11.84 -8.04 -15.76
C TRP A 111 -10.98 -9.02 -16.57
N ALA A 112 -10.05 -9.71 -15.87
CA ALA A 112 -9.20 -10.73 -16.45
C ALA A 112 -9.40 -12.09 -15.77
N THR A 113 -9.22 -13.17 -16.54
CA THR A 113 -9.27 -14.55 -16.05
C THR A 113 -8.16 -15.37 -16.68
N PRO A 114 -7.74 -16.51 -16.09
CA PRO A 114 -6.99 -17.50 -16.85
C PRO A 114 -7.71 -17.86 -18.16
N LEU A 115 -6.98 -18.34 -19.17
CA LEU A 115 -7.63 -18.87 -20.36
C LEU A 115 -8.53 -20.05 -19.96
N PRO A 116 -9.80 -20.10 -20.41
CA PRO A 116 -10.69 -21.24 -20.14
C PRO A 116 -10.17 -22.59 -20.64
N THR A 117 -9.24 -22.56 -21.60
CA THR A 117 -8.59 -23.76 -22.15
C THR A 117 -7.50 -24.35 -21.26
N VAL A 118 -7.07 -23.64 -20.21
CA VAL A 118 -6.09 -24.15 -19.25
C VAL A 118 -6.69 -25.25 -18.40
N LYS A 119 -6.00 -26.39 -18.32
CA LYS A 119 -6.51 -27.58 -17.64
C LYS A 119 -6.80 -27.37 -16.16
N ASP A 120 -5.91 -26.66 -15.46
CA ASP A 120 -6.03 -26.31 -14.04
C ASP A 120 -6.23 -24.81 -13.87
N TRP A 121 -7.41 -24.33 -14.20
CA TRP A 121 -7.74 -22.91 -14.14
C TRP A 121 -7.73 -22.37 -12.71
N GLN A 122 -8.01 -23.18 -11.69
CA GLN A 122 -7.93 -22.76 -10.28
C GLN A 122 -6.49 -22.37 -9.92
N LYS A 123 -5.54 -23.23 -10.29
CA LYS A 123 -4.13 -22.95 -10.08
C LYS A 123 -3.66 -21.77 -10.93
N ALA A 124 -4.17 -21.64 -12.15
CA ALA A 124 -3.81 -20.56 -13.06
C ALA A 124 -4.26 -19.17 -12.57
N PHE A 125 -5.24 -19.06 -11.68
CA PHE A 125 -5.51 -17.79 -10.98
C PHE A 125 -4.36 -17.38 -10.05
N ASP A 126 -3.70 -18.34 -9.41
CA ASP A 126 -2.68 -18.09 -8.39
C ASP A 126 -1.26 -18.01 -8.95
N TRP A 127 -1.02 -18.65 -10.10
CA TRP A 127 0.29 -18.75 -10.73
C TRP A 127 0.18 -19.14 -12.20
N PRO A 128 0.95 -18.54 -13.13
CA PRO A 128 0.95 -18.96 -14.55
C PRO A 128 1.25 -20.45 -14.70
N THR A 129 0.39 -21.21 -15.39
CA THR A 129 0.54 -22.67 -15.54
C THR A 129 0.91 -23.12 -16.94
N GLU A 130 0.37 -22.49 -17.98
CA GLU A 130 0.55 -22.86 -19.40
C GLU A 130 1.00 -21.64 -20.22
N GLY A 131 1.91 -20.84 -19.66
CA GLY A 131 2.37 -19.59 -20.24
C GLY A 131 1.68 -18.38 -19.63
N GLU A 132 2.01 -17.20 -20.14
CA GLU A 132 1.61 -15.91 -19.56
C GLU A 132 0.30 -15.36 -20.14
N ASN A 133 -0.41 -16.15 -20.96
CA ASN A 133 -1.63 -15.67 -21.60
C ASN A 133 -2.85 -15.78 -20.69
N PHE A 134 -3.71 -14.81 -20.76
CA PHE A 134 -4.95 -14.73 -20.02
C PHE A 134 -6.05 -14.07 -20.88
N LEU A 135 -7.30 -14.13 -20.43
CA LEU A 135 -8.46 -13.62 -21.14
C LEU A 135 -9.00 -12.36 -20.48
N ASN A 136 -9.08 -11.29 -21.24
CA ASN A 136 -9.77 -10.07 -20.85
C ASN A 136 -11.24 -10.16 -21.25
N TRP A 137 -12.12 -9.68 -20.39
CA TRP A 137 -13.55 -9.68 -20.58
C TRP A 137 -14.09 -8.25 -20.61
N ILE A 138 -15.03 -8.01 -21.51
CA ILE A 138 -15.89 -6.83 -21.53
C ILE A 138 -17.33 -7.36 -21.52
N LEU A 139 -18.01 -7.28 -20.38
CA LEU A 139 -19.44 -7.56 -20.28
C LEU A 139 -20.18 -6.23 -20.34
N ALA A 140 -21.09 -6.09 -21.28
CA ALA A 140 -21.92 -4.91 -21.45
C ALA A 140 -23.39 -5.27 -21.21
N LYS A 141 -24.02 -4.54 -20.28
CA LYS A 141 -25.47 -4.54 -20.05
C LYS A 141 -26.05 -3.25 -20.61
N VAL A 142 -26.93 -3.36 -21.59
CA VAL A 142 -27.54 -2.23 -22.27
C VAL A 142 -29.02 -2.18 -21.92
N THR A 143 -29.46 -1.07 -21.29
CA THR A 143 -30.83 -0.91 -20.75
C THR A 143 -31.51 0.31 -21.35
N ASN A 144 -32.70 0.13 -21.88
CA ASN A 144 -33.58 1.27 -22.20
C ASN A 144 -34.28 1.75 -20.93
N MET A 145 -33.89 2.91 -20.44
CA MET A 145 -34.42 3.54 -19.21
C MET A 145 -35.64 4.44 -19.51
N GLY A 146 -36.03 4.60 -20.78
CA GLY A 146 -37.10 5.44 -21.20
C GLY A 146 -38.45 4.69 -21.34
N ASP A 147 -39.46 5.41 -21.79
CA ASP A 147 -40.85 4.97 -21.97
C ASP A 147 -41.21 4.59 -23.42
N THR A 148 -40.26 4.79 -24.34
CA THR A 148 -40.41 4.45 -25.76
C THR A 148 -39.32 3.44 -26.19
N ALA A 149 -39.56 2.73 -27.30
CA ALA A 149 -38.54 1.87 -27.87
C ALA A 149 -37.32 2.67 -28.31
N ALA A 150 -36.12 2.14 -28.11
CA ALA A 150 -34.87 2.78 -28.46
C ALA A 150 -33.91 1.83 -29.19
N GLU A 151 -33.24 2.37 -30.21
CA GLU A 151 -32.11 1.69 -30.84
C GLU A 151 -30.88 1.88 -29.98
N ALA A 152 -30.15 0.77 -29.76
CA ALA A 152 -28.89 0.74 -29.05
C ALA A 152 -27.81 0.10 -29.92
N LYS A 153 -26.61 0.71 -29.97
CA LYS A 153 -25.44 0.17 -30.68
C LYS A 153 -24.26 0.09 -29.76
N LEU A 154 -23.48 -0.96 -29.92
CA LEU A 154 -22.21 -1.17 -29.26
C LEU A 154 -21.22 -1.74 -30.27
N LYS A 155 -19.99 -1.20 -30.25
CA LYS A 155 -18.88 -1.70 -31.06
C LYS A 155 -17.63 -1.81 -30.21
N VAL A 156 -16.98 -2.98 -30.28
CA VAL A 156 -15.67 -3.21 -29.64
C VAL A 156 -14.64 -3.36 -30.74
N GLU A 157 -13.81 -2.33 -30.94
CA GLU A 157 -12.79 -2.27 -31.97
C GLU A 157 -11.46 -2.83 -31.40
N LYS A 158 -10.83 -3.71 -32.14
CA LYS A 158 -9.51 -4.28 -31.83
C LYS A 158 -8.52 -3.77 -32.88
N SER A 159 -7.44 -3.09 -32.45
CA SER A 159 -6.40 -2.58 -33.33
C SER A 159 -5.05 -3.14 -32.91
N GLY A 160 -4.15 -3.39 -33.89
CA GLY A 160 -2.83 -3.95 -33.68
C GLY A 160 -2.56 -5.19 -34.51
N ALA A 161 -1.30 -5.67 -34.52
CA ALA A 161 -0.84 -6.72 -35.43
C ALA A 161 -1.49 -8.10 -35.19
N SER A 162 -1.99 -8.36 -33.96
CA SER A 162 -2.30 -9.70 -33.52
C SER A 162 -3.74 -10.15 -33.75
N SER A 163 -4.71 -9.27 -33.86
CA SER A 163 -6.13 -9.60 -34.12
C SER A 163 -6.94 -8.34 -34.47
N PRO A 164 -6.74 -7.75 -35.63
CA PRO A 164 -7.58 -6.64 -36.06
C PRO A 164 -9.00 -7.12 -36.29
N GLY A 165 -9.99 -6.28 -35.94
CA GLY A 165 -11.40 -6.61 -36.14
C GLY A 165 -12.32 -5.81 -35.21
N SER A 166 -13.60 -6.06 -35.32
CA SER A 166 -14.59 -5.49 -34.41
C SER A 166 -15.70 -6.49 -34.11
N ASP A 167 -16.25 -6.37 -32.91
CA ASP A 167 -17.52 -7.01 -32.55
C ASP A 167 -18.57 -5.90 -32.55
N ASP A 168 -19.58 -6.03 -33.45
CA ASP A 168 -20.62 -5.03 -33.66
C ASP A 168 -21.98 -5.58 -33.22
N PHE A 169 -22.69 -4.81 -32.41
CA PHE A 169 -24.00 -5.17 -31.86
C PHE A 169 -25.00 -4.05 -32.09
N THR A 170 -26.23 -4.42 -32.50
CA THR A 170 -27.36 -3.51 -32.65
C THR A 170 -28.63 -4.15 -32.10
N TRP A 171 -29.36 -3.40 -31.28
CA TRP A 171 -30.61 -3.86 -30.65
C TRP A 171 -31.69 -2.82 -30.76
N SER A 172 -32.94 -3.27 -30.85
CA SER A 172 -34.13 -2.47 -30.60
C SER A 172 -34.71 -2.88 -29.24
N LEU A 173 -34.62 -2.00 -28.26
CA LEU A 173 -35.01 -2.27 -26.88
C LEU A 173 -36.35 -1.59 -26.55
N SER A 174 -37.33 -2.41 -26.16
CA SER A 174 -38.59 -1.88 -25.60
C SER A 174 -38.35 -1.15 -24.26
N PRO A 175 -39.27 -0.30 -23.78
CA PRO A 175 -39.18 0.38 -22.49
C PRO A 175 -38.83 -0.57 -21.34
N GLY A 176 -37.83 -0.20 -20.51
CA GLY A 176 -37.39 -0.98 -19.35
C GLY A 176 -36.69 -2.30 -19.64
N LYS A 177 -36.45 -2.65 -20.92
CA LYS A 177 -35.78 -3.87 -21.28
C LYS A 177 -34.24 -3.72 -21.33
N SER A 178 -33.56 -4.80 -21.01
CA SER A 178 -32.08 -4.91 -21.06
C SER A 178 -31.66 -6.07 -21.95
N VAL A 179 -30.47 -5.95 -22.51
CA VAL A 179 -29.75 -7.02 -23.20
C VAL A 179 -28.31 -7.04 -22.65
N GLU A 180 -27.70 -8.20 -22.68
CA GLU A 180 -26.30 -8.38 -22.28
C GLU A 180 -25.51 -8.98 -23.43
N CYS A 181 -24.23 -8.55 -23.57
CA CYS A 181 -23.27 -9.17 -24.45
C CYS A 181 -21.89 -9.18 -23.81
N ALA A 182 -21.08 -10.17 -24.14
CA ALA A 182 -19.74 -10.32 -23.62
C ALA A 182 -18.73 -10.47 -24.77
N VAL A 183 -17.65 -9.67 -24.72
CA VAL A 183 -16.51 -9.77 -25.61
C VAL A 183 -15.33 -10.37 -24.84
N ARG A 184 -14.61 -11.28 -25.47
CA ARG A 184 -13.54 -12.07 -24.88
C ARG A 184 -12.27 -11.86 -25.69
N ILE A 185 -11.20 -11.39 -25.03
CA ILE A 185 -10.02 -10.88 -25.72
C ILE A 185 -8.78 -11.44 -25.03
N PRO A 186 -8.09 -12.43 -25.64
CA PRO A 186 -6.80 -12.90 -25.13
C PRO A 186 -5.78 -11.76 -25.08
N PHE A 187 -4.94 -11.74 -24.04
CA PHE A 187 -3.87 -10.74 -23.92
C PHE A 187 -2.81 -10.91 -25.01
N PHE A 188 -2.35 -12.15 -25.23
CA PHE A 188 -1.54 -12.54 -26.38
C PHE A 188 -2.38 -13.28 -27.44
N PRO A 189 -1.95 -13.26 -28.71
CA PRO A 189 -2.60 -14.04 -29.75
C PRO A 189 -2.69 -15.52 -29.38
N VAL A 190 -3.83 -16.14 -29.66
CA VAL A 190 -4.05 -17.57 -29.48
C VAL A 190 -3.96 -18.31 -30.81
N LYS A 191 -3.73 -19.63 -30.75
CA LYS A 191 -3.72 -20.45 -31.95
C LYS A 191 -5.06 -20.39 -32.68
N ALA A 192 -5.01 -20.46 -34.03
CA ALA A 192 -6.22 -20.50 -34.85
C ALA A 192 -7.13 -21.65 -34.40
N GLY A 193 -8.43 -21.36 -34.23
CA GLY A 193 -9.43 -22.34 -33.79
C GLY A 193 -9.71 -22.27 -32.26
N ALA A 194 -9.02 -21.53 -31.48
CA ALA A 194 -9.43 -21.26 -30.08
C ALA A 194 -10.73 -20.44 -30.09
N ASP A 195 -11.80 -21.01 -29.57
CA ASP A 195 -13.11 -20.35 -29.46
C ASP A 195 -13.53 -20.21 -28.00
N PHE A 196 -13.67 -18.98 -27.55
CA PHE A 196 -14.15 -18.63 -26.20
C PHE A 196 -15.60 -18.16 -26.20
N ALA A 197 -16.31 -18.18 -27.36
CA ALA A 197 -17.64 -17.58 -27.47
C ALA A 197 -18.67 -18.23 -26.55
N LYS A 198 -18.47 -19.54 -26.25
CA LYS A 198 -19.38 -20.32 -25.39
C LYS A 198 -19.12 -20.17 -23.89
N GLU A 199 -18.03 -19.50 -23.51
CA GLU A 199 -17.68 -19.32 -22.10
C GLU A 199 -18.66 -18.35 -21.42
N ASP A 200 -19.14 -18.77 -20.26
CA ASP A 200 -20.12 -18.01 -19.48
C ASP A 200 -19.43 -16.85 -18.73
N ALA A 201 -19.77 -15.63 -19.11
CA ALA A 201 -19.15 -14.42 -18.57
C ALA A 201 -19.47 -14.22 -17.06
N GLU A 202 -20.71 -14.50 -16.65
CA GLU A 202 -21.12 -14.34 -15.25
C GLU A 202 -20.43 -15.37 -14.35
N LEU A 203 -20.29 -16.61 -14.82
CA LEU A 203 -19.57 -17.66 -14.10
C LEU A 203 -18.10 -17.28 -13.90
N TRP A 204 -17.41 -16.75 -14.92
CA TRP A 204 -16.03 -16.34 -14.82
C TRP A 204 -15.85 -15.08 -13.98
N LEU A 205 -16.80 -14.15 -14.02
CA LEU A 205 -16.83 -12.98 -13.14
C LEU A 205 -16.92 -13.40 -11.66
N ASP A 206 -17.83 -14.33 -11.35
CA ASP A 206 -17.99 -14.87 -9.99
C ASP A 206 -16.74 -15.65 -9.51
N ARG A 207 -16.11 -16.45 -10.39
CA ARG A 207 -14.83 -17.13 -10.11
C ARG A 207 -13.72 -16.13 -9.75
N THR A 208 -13.58 -15.07 -10.54
CA THR A 208 -12.59 -14.01 -10.30
C THR A 208 -12.85 -13.31 -8.98
N ALA A 209 -14.08 -12.91 -8.72
CA ALA A 209 -14.43 -12.24 -7.46
C ALA A 209 -14.18 -13.15 -6.24
N ARG A 210 -14.55 -14.41 -6.32
CA ARG A 210 -14.28 -15.40 -5.23
C ARG A 210 -12.80 -15.64 -5.01
N TYR A 211 -12.01 -15.70 -6.07
CA TYR A 211 -10.56 -15.88 -5.97
C TYR A 211 -9.92 -14.74 -5.19
N TRP A 212 -10.15 -13.48 -5.58
CA TRP A 212 -9.57 -12.31 -4.93
C TRP A 212 -10.05 -12.13 -3.48
N ARG A 213 -11.35 -12.35 -3.23
CA ARG A 213 -11.87 -12.39 -1.84
C ARG A 213 -11.21 -13.48 -1.02
N GLY A 214 -10.95 -14.64 -1.62
CA GLY A 214 -10.28 -15.78 -0.96
C GLY A 214 -8.83 -15.50 -0.58
N ILE A 215 -8.06 -14.73 -1.40
CA ILE A 215 -6.71 -14.29 -1.03
C ILE A 215 -6.79 -13.34 0.17
N MET A 216 -7.58 -12.29 0.07
CA MET A 216 -7.68 -11.28 1.13
C MET A 216 -8.20 -11.86 2.46
N ALA A 217 -9.05 -12.87 2.40
CA ALA A 217 -9.55 -13.57 3.60
C ALA A 217 -8.47 -14.36 4.37
N LYS A 218 -7.30 -14.63 3.77
CA LYS A 218 -6.17 -15.29 4.45
C LYS A 218 -5.34 -14.35 5.29
N GLY A 219 -5.42 -13.05 5.03
CA GLY A 219 -4.63 -12.02 5.66
C GLY A 219 -5.28 -11.35 6.87
N ALA A 220 -4.70 -10.24 7.29
CA ALA A 220 -5.26 -9.35 8.29
C ALA A 220 -6.49 -8.61 7.75
N HIS A 221 -7.53 -8.53 8.56
CA HIS A 221 -8.70 -7.72 8.25
C HIS A 221 -8.62 -6.38 8.96
N ILE A 222 -8.51 -5.29 8.21
CA ILE A 222 -8.58 -3.92 8.74
C ILE A 222 -9.82 -3.25 8.16
N GLN A 223 -10.73 -2.84 9.04
CA GLN A 223 -11.92 -2.08 8.69
C GLN A 223 -12.02 -0.85 9.60
N VAL A 224 -12.28 0.30 8.97
CA VAL A 224 -12.48 1.58 9.67
C VAL A 224 -13.78 2.25 9.19
N PRO A 225 -14.37 3.19 9.93
CA PRO A 225 -15.61 3.86 9.53
C PRO A 225 -15.55 4.59 8.18
N CYS A 226 -14.37 4.95 7.71
CA CYS A 226 -14.15 5.49 6.36
C CYS A 226 -14.13 4.34 5.33
N GLN A 227 -15.24 4.16 4.59
CA GLN A 227 -15.33 3.10 3.58
C GLN A 227 -14.23 3.21 2.51
N LYS A 228 -13.94 4.42 2.00
CA LYS A 228 -12.86 4.64 1.04
C LYS A 228 -11.51 4.18 1.59
N ALA A 229 -11.24 4.42 2.89
CA ALA A 229 -10.00 3.99 3.51
C ALA A 229 -9.89 2.46 3.59
N THR A 230 -10.97 1.78 3.97
CA THR A 230 -11.01 0.31 3.99
C THR A 230 -10.87 -0.30 2.60
N GLN A 231 -11.54 0.25 1.61
CA GLN A 231 -11.47 -0.22 0.21
C GLN A 231 -10.08 0.02 -0.39
N ALA A 232 -9.49 1.19 -0.15
CA ALA A 232 -8.15 1.51 -0.59
C ALA A 232 -7.09 0.58 0.03
N TYR A 233 -7.26 0.16 1.29
CA TYR A 233 -6.40 -0.83 1.92
C TYR A 233 -6.42 -2.17 1.18
N LEU A 234 -7.60 -2.71 0.85
CA LEU A 234 -7.73 -3.95 0.11
C LEU A 234 -7.23 -3.82 -1.35
N ALA A 235 -7.57 -2.70 -2.02
CA ALA A 235 -7.11 -2.44 -3.37
C ALA A 235 -5.58 -2.30 -3.48
N SER A 236 -4.92 -1.81 -2.43
CA SER A 236 -3.46 -1.71 -2.37
C SER A 236 -2.77 -3.07 -2.48
N HIS A 237 -3.28 -4.09 -1.80
CA HIS A 237 -2.77 -5.47 -1.92
C HIS A 237 -2.98 -6.03 -3.33
N VAL A 238 -4.20 -5.86 -3.88
CA VAL A 238 -4.52 -6.34 -5.22
C VAL A 238 -3.61 -5.70 -6.28
N CYS A 239 -3.36 -4.40 -6.16
CA CYS A 239 -2.46 -3.67 -7.06
C CYS A 239 -1.05 -4.29 -7.06
N GLN A 240 -0.48 -4.54 -5.88
CA GLN A 240 0.83 -5.18 -5.73
C GLN A 240 0.85 -6.57 -6.36
N LEU A 241 -0.17 -7.40 -6.05
CA LEU A 241 -0.20 -8.81 -6.50
C LEU A 241 -0.37 -8.95 -8.01
N ILE A 242 -0.96 -7.97 -8.71
CA ILE A 242 -1.04 -7.95 -10.17
C ILE A 242 0.28 -7.47 -10.78
N ALA A 243 0.97 -6.52 -10.14
CA ALA A 243 2.24 -5.99 -10.63
C ALA A 243 3.45 -6.86 -10.26
N ASN A 244 3.30 -7.89 -9.43
CA ASN A 244 4.37 -8.83 -9.12
C ASN A 244 4.54 -9.84 -10.25
N ASP A 245 5.81 -10.08 -10.66
CA ASP A 245 6.18 -11.00 -11.71
C ASP A 245 6.79 -12.27 -11.13
N HIS A 246 6.11 -13.41 -11.24
CA HIS A 246 6.59 -14.70 -10.70
C HIS A 246 7.03 -14.64 -9.22
N GLY A 247 6.38 -13.77 -8.45
CA GLY A 247 6.68 -13.55 -7.03
C GLY A 247 7.76 -12.48 -6.78
N GLU A 248 8.41 -11.94 -7.80
CA GLU A 248 9.25 -10.76 -7.69
C GLU A 248 8.38 -9.51 -7.60
N VAL A 249 8.73 -8.60 -6.70
CA VAL A 249 7.97 -7.37 -6.48
C VAL A 249 8.41 -6.27 -7.44
N HIS A 250 7.46 -5.69 -8.17
CA HIS A 250 7.70 -4.60 -9.10
C HIS A 250 7.05 -3.30 -8.62
N ALA A 251 7.60 -2.17 -9.04
CA ALA A 251 7.09 -0.85 -8.64
C ALA A 251 5.93 -0.36 -9.51
N GLY A 252 5.62 -1.04 -10.61
CA GLY A 252 4.54 -0.70 -11.51
C GLY A 252 4.21 -1.78 -12.52
N GLU A 253 3.16 -1.56 -13.29
CA GLU A 253 2.76 -2.35 -14.44
C GLU A 253 2.91 -1.52 -15.70
N GLY A 254 3.89 -1.84 -16.52
CA GLY A 254 4.19 -1.14 -17.78
C GLY A 254 4.83 0.25 -17.65
N PHE A 255 5.00 0.75 -16.45
CA PHE A 255 5.90 1.84 -16.05
C PHE A 255 6.53 1.41 -14.73
N TYR A 256 7.86 1.49 -14.58
CA TYR A 256 8.58 0.85 -13.47
C TYR A 256 8.29 -0.64 -13.32
N ASP A 257 8.06 -1.30 -14.44
CA ASP A 257 7.82 -2.75 -14.52
C ASP A 257 9.16 -3.49 -14.41
N GLU A 258 9.80 -3.28 -13.28
CA GLU A 258 11.14 -3.77 -12.95
C GLU A 258 11.27 -3.97 -11.44
N PHE A 259 12.23 -4.78 -11.05
CA PHE A 259 12.58 -5.00 -9.64
C PHE A 259 13.41 -3.85 -9.08
N TYR A 260 12.92 -3.26 -7.99
CA TYR A 260 13.65 -2.28 -7.19
C TYR A 260 13.64 -2.70 -5.72
N ILE A 261 14.85 -2.86 -5.11
CA ILE A 261 14.96 -3.23 -3.68
C ILE A 261 14.33 -2.16 -2.78
N ARG A 262 14.51 -0.88 -3.11
CA ARG A 262 13.94 0.23 -2.34
C ARG A 262 12.41 0.10 -2.25
N ASP A 263 11.77 -0.01 -3.37
CA ASP A 263 10.32 -0.15 -3.49
C ASP A 263 9.83 -1.45 -2.86
N GLY A 264 10.47 -2.54 -3.21
CA GLY A 264 10.12 -3.86 -2.72
C GLY A 264 10.29 -4.03 -1.21
N ALA A 265 11.19 -3.28 -0.55
CA ALA A 265 11.33 -3.34 0.90
C ALA A 265 10.06 -2.88 1.62
N TYR A 266 9.39 -1.83 1.13
CA TYR A 266 8.11 -1.37 1.66
C TYR A 266 6.96 -2.26 1.27
N GLN A 267 6.93 -2.72 0.02
CA GLN A 267 5.91 -3.65 -0.46
C GLN A 267 5.92 -4.96 0.34
N LEU A 268 7.09 -5.53 0.57
CA LEU A 268 7.23 -6.78 1.34
C LEU A 268 6.87 -6.59 2.80
N MET A 269 7.29 -5.49 3.45
CA MET A 269 6.85 -5.15 4.81
C MET A 269 5.32 -5.07 4.88
N GLU A 270 4.70 -4.43 3.92
CA GLU A 270 3.25 -4.29 3.86
C GLU A 270 2.56 -5.65 3.73
N LEU A 271 3.02 -6.52 2.82
CA LEU A 271 2.49 -7.87 2.65
C LEU A 271 2.68 -8.73 3.90
N GLU A 272 3.80 -8.57 4.63
CA GLU A 272 4.04 -9.21 5.91
C GLU A 272 3.05 -8.73 6.98
N GLU A 273 2.84 -7.43 7.09
CA GLU A 273 1.88 -6.81 8.02
C GLU A 273 0.42 -7.13 7.67
N ALA A 274 0.13 -7.31 6.38
CA ALA A 274 -1.14 -7.80 5.89
C ALA A 274 -1.35 -9.31 6.11
N GLY A 275 -0.34 -10.04 6.60
CA GLY A 275 -0.43 -11.48 6.84
C GLY A 275 -0.33 -12.35 5.59
N LEU A 276 0.07 -11.78 4.45
CA LEU A 276 0.28 -12.50 3.20
C LEU A 276 1.70 -13.11 3.15
N ILE A 277 2.03 -13.87 4.19
CA ILE A 277 3.39 -14.32 4.52
C ILE A 277 4.05 -15.16 3.42
N ASP A 278 3.30 -16.06 2.78
CA ASP A 278 3.86 -16.91 1.72
C ASP A 278 4.21 -16.10 0.47
N ILE A 279 3.47 -15.04 0.20
CA ILE A 279 3.72 -14.11 -0.91
C ILE A 279 4.97 -13.29 -0.58
N ALA A 280 5.03 -12.69 0.60
CA ALA A 280 6.21 -11.95 1.05
C ALA A 280 7.48 -12.83 1.05
N ARG A 281 7.39 -14.10 1.46
CA ARG A 281 8.49 -15.06 1.40
C ARG A 281 9.03 -15.27 0.00
N LYS A 282 8.16 -15.34 -1.01
CA LYS A 282 8.57 -15.47 -2.43
C LYS A 282 9.30 -14.21 -2.89
N GLY A 283 8.75 -13.03 -2.61
CA GLY A 283 9.40 -11.75 -2.95
C GLY A 283 10.78 -11.59 -2.29
N LEU A 284 10.93 -11.97 -1.02
CA LEU A 284 12.24 -11.96 -0.34
C LEU A 284 13.23 -12.95 -0.95
N ALA A 285 12.76 -14.05 -1.53
CA ALA A 285 13.65 -15.01 -2.20
C ALA A 285 14.29 -14.37 -3.45
N SER A 286 13.59 -13.50 -4.18
CA SER A 286 14.17 -12.78 -5.32
C SER A 286 15.28 -11.82 -4.91
N TYR A 287 15.21 -11.19 -3.72
CA TYR A 287 16.27 -10.34 -3.20
C TYR A 287 17.62 -11.05 -3.13
N LEU A 288 17.62 -12.33 -2.76
CA LEU A 288 18.86 -13.09 -2.62
C LEU A 288 19.58 -13.28 -3.96
N SER A 289 18.85 -13.28 -5.08
CA SER A 289 19.43 -13.35 -6.43
C SER A 289 20.07 -12.03 -6.88
N HIS A 290 19.66 -10.91 -6.26
CA HIS A 290 20.21 -9.57 -6.54
C HIS A 290 21.42 -9.21 -5.63
N GLN A 291 21.93 -10.15 -4.83
CA GLN A 291 23.17 -9.94 -4.09
C GLN A 291 24.40 -10.13 -5.00
N ARG A 292 25.22 -9.10 -5.10
CA ARG A 292 26.44 -9.09 -5.90
C ARG A 292 27.52 -10.01 -5.33
N PRO A 293 28.53 -10.39 -6.14
CA PRO A 293 29.66 -11.21 -5.65
C PRO A 293 30.45 -10.57 -4.51
N ASP A 294 30.51 -9.24 -4.42
CA ASP A 294 31.17 -8.51 -3.33
C ASP A 294 30.35 -8.49 -2.02
N GLY A 295 29.15 -9.04 -2.03
CA GLY A 295 28.24 -9.14 -0.90
C GLY A 295 27.16 -8.08 -0.83
N ARG A 296 27.28 -6.98 -1.58
CA ARG A 296 26.31 -5.89 -1.61
C ARG A 296 25.02 -6.30 -2.32
N PHE A 297 23.89 -5.90 -1.77
CA PHE A 297 22.63 -5.90 -2.50
C PHE A 297 22.51 -4.64 -3.38
N GLU A 298 22.12 -4.81 -4.61
CA GLU A 298 21.97 -3.72 -5.57
C GLU A 298 20.85 -4.02 -6.59
N SER A 299 19.93 -3.08 -6.77
CA SER A 299 18.98 -3.07 -7.89
C SER A 299 19.23 -1.90 -8.83
N GLN A 300 19.59 -0.74 -8.29
CA GLN A 300 19.98 0.44 -9.06
C GLN A 300 21.50 0.62 -8.97
N LYS A 301 22.16 0.76 -10.13
CA LYS A 301 23.61 0.76 -10.22
C LYS A 301 24.28 1.81 -9.33
N ASN A 302 25.12 1.33 -8.42
CA ASN A 302 25.90 2.15 -7.48
C ASN A 302 25.05 2.99 -6.50
N GLN A 303 23.79 2.71 -6.31
CA GLN A 303 22.99 3.25 -5.20
C GLN A 303 23.11 2.30 -4.00
N PHE A 304 23.42 2.86 -2.82
CA PHE A 304 23.83 2.04 -1.68
C PHE A 304 22.78 1.82 -0.61
N ASP A 305 21.63 2.49 -0.69
CA ASP A 305 20.50 2.28 0.22
C ASP A 305 19.94 0.86 0.14
N ALA A 306 19.86 0.30 -1.08
CA ALA A 306 19.39 -1.05 -1.34
C ALA A 306 20.05 -2.11 -0.45
N ASN A 307 21.33 -1.93 -0.11
CA ASN A 307 22.07 -2.88 0.74
C ASN A 307 21.52 -2.93 2.17
N GLY A 308 21.23 -1.77 2.76
CA GLY A 308 20.59 -1.66 4.07
C GLY A 308 19.12 -2.07 4.06
N GLN A 309 18.39 -1.68 3.01
CA GLN A 309 16.97 -2.00 2.83
C GLN A 309 16.73 -3.50 2.70
N ALA A 310 17.56 -4.22 1.93
CA ALA A 310 17.46 -5.67 1.83
C ALA A 310 17.70 -6.38 3.17
N THR A 311 18.75 -6.00 3.91
CA THR A 311 19.00 -6.60 5.22
C THR A 311 17.89 -6.29 6.22
N TRP A 312 17.31 -5.09 6.17
CA TRP A 312 16.17 -4.72 6.97
C TRP A 312 14.92 -5.53 6.61
N ALA A 313 14.59 -5.70 5.34
CA ALA A 313 13.44 -6.49 4.89
C ALA A 313 13.55 -7.96 5.34
N LEU A 314 14.74 -8.56 5.20
CA LEU A 314 15.01 -9.92 5.69
C LEU A 314 14.82 -10.03 7.21
N TRP A 315 15.23 -9.03 7.98
CA TRP A 315 15.03 -8.99 9.43
C TRP A 315 13.57 -8.80 9.83
N GLN A 316 12.81 -7.93 9.12
CA GLN A 316 11.39 -7.71 9.37
C GLN A 316 10.58 -8.99 9.21
N PHE A 317 10.84 -9.76 8.16
CA PHE A 317 10.18 -11.05 7.97
C PHE A 317 10.36 -11.99 9.17
N TYR A 318 11.57 -12.08 9.73
CA TYR A 318 11.79 -12.85 10.95
C TYR A 318 11.02 -12.29 12.14
N LYS A 319 11.00 -10.98 12.33
CA LYS A 319 10.25 -10.33 13.42
C LYS A 319 8.76 -10.67 13.36
N ILE A 320 8.17 -10.62 12.19
CA ILE A 320 6.77 -10.94 11.95
C ILE A 320 6.49 -12.44 12.12
N THR A 321 7.32 -13.31 11.55
CA THR A 321 7.05 -14.75 11.51
C THR A 321 7.60 -15.52 12.72
N GLY A 322 8.71 -15.10 13.27
CA GLY A 322 9.49 -15.87 14.26
C GLY A 322 10.20 -17.09 13.67
N ASP A 323 10.30 -17.21 12.35
CA ASP A 323 10.88 -18.35 11.65
C ASP A 323 12.42 -18.34 11.76
N ARG A 324 12.93 -18.94 12.84
CA ARG A 324 14.36 -19.01 13.11
C ARG A 324 15.13 -19.86 12.09
N GLN A 325 14.49 -20.86 11.48
CA GLN A 325 15.15 -21.69 10.47
C GLN A 325 15.37 -20.88 9.20
N TRP A 326 14.36 -20.13 8.79
CA TRP A 326 14.48 -19.20 7.66
C TRP A 326 15.55 -18.12 7.94
N LEU A 327 15.55 -17.52 9.13
CA LEU A 327 16.59 -16.56 9.52
C LEU A 327 18.00 -17.15 9.42
N ALA A 328 18.20 -18.36 9.92
CA ALA A 328 19.50 -19.04 9.84
C ALA A 328 19.94 -19.27 8.39
N LYS A 329 18.99 -19.53 7.48
CA LYS A 329 19.26 -19.71 6.05
C LYS A 329 19.71 -18.42 5.35
N VAL A 330 19.12 -17.26 5.70
CA VAL A 330 19.40 -15.97 5.04
C VAL A 330 20.49 -15.15 5.74
N TYR A 331 20.82 -15.49 6.97
CA TYR A 331 21.84 -14.77 7.76
C TYR A 331 23.20 -14.64 7.05
N PRO A 332 23.76 -15.67 6.35
CA PRO A 332 25.00 -15.52 5.62
C PRO A 332 24.98 -14.40 4.57
N GLN A 333 23.85 -14.18 3.93
CA GLN A 333 23.67 -13.09 2.97
C GLN A 333 23.63 -11.72 3.67
N MET A 334 22.91 -11.62 4.80
CA MET A 334 22.91 -10.41 5.63
C MET A 334 24.33 -10.08 6.11
N ARG A 335 25.09 -11.08 6.57
CA ARG A 335 26.48 -10.89 7.01
C ARG A 335 27.36 -10.36 5.88
N ARG A 336 27.32 -10.95 4.67
CA ARG A 336 28.10 -10.45 3.52
C ARG A 336 27.75 -9.01 3.16
N ALA A 337 26.48 -8.63 3.26
CA ALA A 337 26.03 -7.27 2.98
C ALA A 337 26.65 -6.24 3.94
N VAL A 338 26.65 -6.53 5.23
CA VAL A 338 27.27 -5.64 6.24
C VAL A 338 28.79 -5.69 6.23
N ASP A 339 29.42 -6.81 5.86
CA ASP A 339 30.87 -6.87 5.63
C ASP A 339 31.29 -5.91 4.51
N TRP A 340 30.50 -5.85 3.42
CA TRP A 340 30.69 -4.86 2.39
C TRP A 340 30.57 -3.43 2.94
N THR A 341 29.53 -3.14 3.73
CA THR A 341 29.34 -1.82 4.37
C THR A 341 30.55 -1.43 5.21
N MET A 342 31.04 -2.32 6.08
CA MET A 342 32.20 -2.06 6.94
C MET A 342 33.46 -1.78 6.12
N LYS A 343 33.66 -2.48 5.00
CA LYS A 343 34.77 -2.26 4.08
C LYS A 343 34.63 -0.93 3.33
N ALA A 344 33.43 -0.63 2.80
CA ALA A 344 33.17 0.58 2.02
C ALA A 344 33.42 1.86 2.83
N ARG A 345 32.99 1.91 4.08
CA ARG A 345 33.19 3.04 5.00
C ARG A 345 34.65 3.39 5.29
N ARG A 346 35.58 2.46 5.07
CA ARG A 346 37.02 2.63 5.30
C ARG A 346 37.80 2.98 4.05
N GLN A 347 37.12 3.26 2.93
CA GLN A 347 37.80 3.59 1.67
C GLN A 347 38.39 5.01 1.64
N ALA A 348 37.75 5.96 2.32
CA ALA A 348 38.29 7.29 2.47
C ALA A 348 39.56 7.30 3.33
N ALA A 349 40.49 8.20 3.06
CA ALA A 349 41.68 8.41 3.89
C ALA A 349 41.28 8.83 5.32
N ALA A 350 42.07 8.45 6.32
CA ALA A 350 41.72 8.67 7.73
C ALA A 350 41.60 10.17 8.10
N ASP A 351 42.25 11.05 7.36
CA ASP A 351 42.18 12.51 7.49
C ASP A 351 41.05 13.15 6.66
N SER A 352 40.34 12.34 5.87
CA SER A 352 39.22 12.82 5.05
C SER A 352 38.06 13.26 5.95
N PRO A 353 37.37 14.38 5.58
CA PRO A 353 36.14 14.77 6.26
C PRO A 353 35.01 13.73 6.14
N PHE A 354 35.13 12.79 5.21
CA PHE A 354 34.17 11.72 4.95
C PHE A 354 34.64 10.34 5.43
N PHE A 355 35.72 10.29 6.24
CA PHE A 355 36.16 9.02 6.82
C PHE A 355 35.08 8.41 7.71
N GLY A 356 34.78 7.14 7.47
CA GLY A 356 33.82 6.38 8.25
C GLY A 356 32.35 6.48 7.81
N VAL A 357 31.99 7.32 6.81
CA VAL A 357 30.73 7.26 6.08
C VAL A 357 30.91 6.52 4.75
N LEU A 358 29.82 6.19 4.06
CA LEU A 358 29.92 5.52 2.74
C LEU A 358 30.56 6.43 1.71
N PRO A 359 31.21 5.87 0.68
CA PRO A 359 31.77 6.68 -0.41
C PRO A 359 30.67 7.45 -1.17
N ASN A 360 31.09 8.44 -1.92
CA ASN A 360 30.22 9.18 -2.85
C ASN A 360 29.59 8.25 -3.88
N ALA A 361 28.34 8.57 -4.26
CA ALA A 361 27.53 7.74 -5.13
C ALA A 361 26.45 8.56 -5.84
N PRO A 362 25.93 8.09 -7.00
CA PRO A 362 24.75 8.67 -7.60
C PRO A 362 23.53 8.45 -6.68
N ALA A 363 22.61 9.43 -6.66
CA ALA A 363 21.37 9.37 -5.91
C ALA A 363 20.25 10.02 -6.71
N ASP A 364 19.35 9.21 -7.24
CA ASP A 364 18.26 9.66 -8.09
C ASP A 364 17.21 10.48 -7.34
N GLY A 365 16.81 10.01 -6.16
CA GLY A 365 15.84 10.68 -5.32
C GLY A 365 16.28 12.08 -4.89
N GLU A 366 17.54 12.24 -4.59
CA GLU A 366 18.17 13.51 -4.23
C GLU A 366 18.53 14.40 -5.44
N TYR A 367 18.30 13.95 -6.68
CA TYR A 367 18.74 14.63 -7.93
C TYR A 367 20.25 14.82 -8.01
N LEU A 368 21.03 13.87 -7.52
CA LEU A 368 22.50 13.88 -7.50
C LEU A 368 23.06 12.74 -8.35
N TRP A 369 22.87 12.84 -9.65
CA TRP A 369 23.19 11.79 -10.62
C TRP A 369 24.69 11.64 -10.93
N ASP A 370 25.50 12.65 -10.61
CA ASP A 370 26.91 12.72 -11.00
C ASP A 370 27.85 11.84 -10.15
N GLY A 371 27.33 11.24 -9.09
CA GLY A 371 28.10 10.34 -8.20
C GLY A 371 29.18 11.03 -7.39
N LYS A 372 29.12 12.35 -7.18
CA LYS A 372 30.14 13.13 -6.47
C LYS A 372 29.80 13.47 -5.03
N HIS A 373 28.65 13.01 -4.53
CA HIS A 373 28.13 13.40 -3.23
C HIS A 373 28.00 12.19 -2.30
N HIS A 374 28.22 12.44 -1.01
CA HIS A 374 28.04 11.44 0.06
C HIS A 374 26.61 11.61 0.60
N ILE A 375 25.83 10.52 0.59
CA ILE A 375 24.38 10.55 0.77
C ILE A 375 24.00 10.07 2.19
N PRO A 376 23.48 10.93 3.07
CA PRO A 376 23.04 10.58 4.42
C PRO A 376 22.03 9.43 4.46
N GLY A 377 21.07 9.40 3.52
CA GLY A 377 20.09 8.34 3.41
C GLY A 377 20.72 6.96 3.23
N TYR A 378 21.81 6.88 2.45
CA TYR A 378 22.57 5.63 2.28
C TYR A 378 23.26 5.21 3.57
N ASP A 379 23.85 6.17 4.30
CA ASP A 379 24.44 5.90 5.62
C ASP A 379 23.38 5.42 6.62
N PHE A 380 22.20 6.03 6.64
CA PHE A 380 21.12 5.63 7.54
C PHE A 380 20.66 4.20 7.28
N TRP A 381 20.41 3.84 6.02
CA TRP A 381 20.00 2.50 5.67
C TRP A 381 21.06 1.45 5.98
N ASN A 382 22.35 1.72 5.66
CA ASN A 382 23.41 0.76 5.94
C ASN A 382 23.71 0.62 7.44
N LEU A 383 23.56 1.70 8.23
CA LEU A 383 23.61 1.59 9.68
C LEU A 383 22.44 0.77 10.23
N ARG A 384 21.23 0.96 9.67
CA ARG A 384 20.07 0.12 10.03
C ARG A 384 20.29 -1.35 9.68
N GLY A 385 20.80 -1.63 8.48
CA GLY A 385 21.15 -2.99 8.05
C GLY A 385 22.17 -3.66 8.98
N LEU A 386 23.16 -2.92 9.43
CA LEU A 386 24.16 -3.39 10.40
C LEU A 386 23.51 -3.76 11.74
N LEU A 387 22.64 -2.92 12.28
CA LEU A 387 21.89 -3.19 13.51
C LEU A 387 20.95 -4.40 13.35
N CYS A 388 20.23 -4.50 12.24
CA CYS A 388 19.37 -5.67 11.95
C CYS A 388 20.18 -6.97 11.90
N THR A 389 21.38 -6.94 11.32
CA THR A 389 22.26 -8.11 11.24
C THR A 389 22.82 -8.47 12.61
N ALA A 390 23.13 -7.48 13.47
CA ALA A 390 23.51 -7.72 14.85
C ALA A 390 22.40 -8.38 15.67
N ASP A 391 21.16 -7.87 15.52
CA ASP A 391 19.97 -8.46 16.15
C ASP A 391 19.74 -9.90 15.66
N ALA A 392 19.92 -10.15 14.35
CA ALA A 392 19.80 -11.49 13.76
C ALA A 392 20.86 -12.45 14.30
N ALA A 393 22.11 -12.00 14.45
CA ALA A 393 23.18 -12.77 15.09
C ALA A 393 22.80 -13.15 16.52
N GLY A 394 22.32 -12.19 17.31
CA GLY A 394 21.84 -12.42 18.68
C GLY A 394 20.69 -13.44 18.73
N ALA A 395 19.70 -13.31 17.84
CA ALA A 395 18.57 -14.25 17.73
C ALA A 395 19.01 -15.67 17.36
N LEU A 396 20.11 -15.81 16.62
CA LEU A 396 20.71 -17.09 16.25
C LEU A 396 21.67 -17.64 17.32
N GLY A 397 21.98 -16.88 18.38
CA GLY A 397 22.93 -17.25 19.43
C GLY A 397 24.39 -17.01 19.07
N LYS A 398 24.67 -16.20 18.04
CA LYS A 398 26.02 -15.83 17.59
C LYS A 398 26.52 -14.59 18.35
N VAL A 399 26.79 -14.73 19.63
CA VAL A 399 27.06 -13.61 20.55
C VAL A 399 28.24 -12.76 20.12
N ASP A 400 29.38 -13.38 19.78
CA ASP A 400 30.61 -12.67 19.39
C ASP A 400 30.40 -11.84 18.12
N GLU A 401 29.67 -12.39 17.10
CA GLU A 401 29.34 -11.68 15.88
C GLU A 401 28.40 -10.49 16.18
N ALA A 402 27.38 -10.67 17.04
CA ALA A 402 26.49 -9.60 17.44
C ALA A 402 27.24 -8.44 18.12
N GLU A 403 28.18 -8.76 19.05
CA GLU A 403 28.99 -7.74 19.73
C GLU A 403 29.92 -7.01 18.76
N GLU A 404 30.57 -7.73 17.83
CA GLU A 404 31.38 -7.13 16.76
C GLU A 404 30.54 -6.09 15.97
N LEU A 405 29.37 -6.53 15.46
CA LEU A 405 28.50 -5.69 14.65
C LEU A 405 27.95 -4.46 15.42
N LEU A 406 27.67 -4.61 16.72
CA LEU A 406 27.26 -3.49 17.57
C LEU A 406 28.41 -2.48 17.79
N ARG A 407 29.65 -2.93 17.94
CA ARG A 407 30.82 -2.04 18.00
C ARG A 407 30.99 -1.26 16.69
N GLU A 408 30.86 -1.93 15.54
CA GLU A 408 30.92 -1.28 14.24
C GLU A 408 29.76 -0.28 14.03
N ALA A 409 28.56 -0.63 14.45
CA ALA A 409 27.40 0.27 14.40
C ALA A 409 27.62 1.56 15.23
N LYS A 410 28.29 1.44 16.40
CA LYS A 410 28.65 2.59 17.22
C LYS A 410 29.65 3.50 16.49
N LEU A 411 30.71 2.94 15.92
CA LEU A 411 31.71 3.71 15.15
C LEU A 411 31.06 4.36 13.91
N TYR A 412 30.13 3.68 13.28
CA TYR A 412 29.40 4.25 12.14
C TYR A 412 28.52 5.43 12.55
N ARG A 413 27.82 5.30 13.69
CA ARG A 413 27.03 6.39 14.26
C ARG A 413 27.89 7.62 14.56
N GLU A 414 29.05 7.42 15.16
CA GLU A 414 30.01 8.50 15.47
C GLU A 414 30.48 9.22 14.20
N ALA A 415 30.74 8.46 13.11
CA ALA A 415 31.11 9.04 11.81
C ALA A 415 29.97 9.86 11.18
N ILE A 416 28.71 9.36 11.22
CA ILE A 416 27.52 10.09 10.79
C ILE A 416 27.35 11.40 11.58
N ASP A 417 27.49 11.34 12.90
CA ASP A 417 27.37 12.52 13.77
C ASP A 417 28.49 13.53 13.48
N ALA A 418 29.70 13.07 13.18
CA ALA A 418 30.81 13.93 12.79
C ALA A 418 30.58 14.55 11.41
N ALA A 419 30.07 13.80 10.44
CA ALA A 419 29.71 14.32 9.12
C ALA A 419 28.64 15.41 9.22
N TRP A 420 27.57 15.15 9.98
CA TRP A 420 26.53 16.15 10.21
C TRP A 420 27.08 17.43 10.86
N LYS A 421 27.87 17.32 11.92
CA LYS A 421 28.46 18.49 12.60
C LYS A 421 29.27 19.40 11.66
N ARG A 422 29.98 18.83 10.69
CA ARG A 422 30.74 19.58 9.68
C ARG A 422 29.85 20.39 8.73
N THR A 423 28.61 19.99 8.53
CA THR A 423 27.69 20.75 7.66
C THR A 423 27.31 22.10 8.27
N GLY A 424 27.32 22.23 9.58
CA GLY A 424 26.85 23.40 10.31
C GLY A 424 25.32 23.59 10.28
N LEU A 425 24.56 22.63 9.73
CA LEU A 425 23.10 22.69 9.63
C LEU A 425 22.44 22.14 10.90
N ALA A 426 21.26 22.66 11.21
CA ALA A 426 20.45 22.16 12.32
C ALA A 426 19.81 20.78 11.99
N HIS A 427 19.58 20.49 10.72
CA HIS A 427 18.94 19.28 10.22
C HIS A 427 19.93 18.39 9.46
N PHE A 428 19.53 17.15 9.16
CA PHE A 428 20.25 16.29 8.23
C PHE A 428 20.04 16.75 6.79
N PRO A 429 21.11 17.04 6.01
CA PRO A 429 20.98 17.47 4.60
C PRO A 429 20.70 16.29 3.66
N ALA A 430 20.40 16.59 2.41
CA ALA A 430 20.25 15.59 1.36
C ALA A 430 21.59 14.95 0.97
N SER A 431 22.70 15.69 1.02
CA SER A 431 24.08 15.19 0.97
C SER A 431 24.94 15.86 2.02
N TRP A 432 26.04 15.21 2.44
CA TRP A 432 26.97 15.82 3.42
C TRP A 432 27.64 17.11 2.87
N GLU A 433 27.64 17.29 1.54
CA GLU A 433 28.05 18.51 0.85
C GLU A 433 26.96 19.59 0.77
N LYS A 434 25.79 19.34 1.33
CA LYS A 434 24.61 20.26 1.34
C LYS A 434 24.00 20.53 -0.03
N ALA A 435 24.17 19.61 -0.96
CA ALA A 435 23.54 19.64 -2.28
C ALA A 435 22.34 18.67 -2.34
N GLY A 436 21.50 18.84 -3.35
CA GLY A 436 20.39 17.95 -3.65
C GLY A 436 19.07 18.33 -2.96
N THR A 437 18.04 17.50 -3.18
CA THR A 437 16.70 17.62 -2.61
C THR A 437 16.48 16.55 -1.54
N HIS A 438 15.63 16.81 -0.55
CA HIS A 438 15.35 15.83 0.50
C HIS A 438 14.65 14.60 -0.06
N TRP A 439 15.18 13.44 0.29
CA TRP A 439 14.61 12.11 0.00
C TRP A 439 14.96 11.12 1.12
N GLY A 440 15.98 10.28 0.96
CA GLY A 440 16.36 9.23 1.91
C GLY A 440 16.79 9.75 3.28
N ASN A 441 17.23 11.00 3.39
CA ASN A 441 17.54 11.61 4.68
C ASN A 441 16.31 11.86 5.57
N THR A 442 15.07 11.71 5.06
CA THR A 442 13.84 11.81 5.85
C THR A 442 13.48 10.53 6.59
N GLU A 443 14.11 9.40 6.29
CA GLU A 443 13.84 8.06 6.84
C GLU A 443 14.47 7.81 8.22
N THR A 444 14.59 8.84 9.04
CA THR A 444 15.33 8.86 10.30
C THR A 444 14.63 8.17 11.48
N LEU A 445 13.32 8.43 11.65
CA LEU A 445 12.50 7.85 12.72
C LEU A 445 11.74 6.62 12.26
N TRP A 446 11.40 6.58 11.00
CA TRP A 446 10.75 5.46 10.34
C TRP A 446 11.22 5.39 8.87
N PRO A 447 11.52 4.20 8.35
CA PRO A 447 11.52 2.91 9.05
C PRO A 447 12.84 2.59 9.75
N THR A 448 13.88 3.44 9.64
CA THR A 448 15.22 3.12 10.15
C THR A 448 15.32 3.11 11.69
N GLU A 449 14.44 3.83 12.39
CA GLU A 449 14.41 3.92 13.86
C GLU A 449 15.79 4.29 14.49
N LEU A 450 16.60 5.05 13.77
CA LEU A 450 17.97 5.34 14.19
C LEU A 450 18.07 6.42 15.27
N PHE A 451 17.11 7.32 15.32
CA PHE A 451 17.18 8.51 16.20
C PHE A 451 16.07 8.48 17.25
N ALA A 452 16.28 9.19 18.35
CA ALA A 452 15.24 9.38 19.34
C ALA A 452 14.10 10.23 18.76
N ARG A 453 12.85 9.99 19.20
CA ARG A 453 11.68 10.74 18.72
C ARG A 453 11.78 12.25 18.90
N ASN A 454 12.55 12.69 19.89
CA ASN A 454 12.78 14.09 20.24
C ASN A 454 14.18 14.60 19.82
N ASP A 455 14.90 13.88 18.94
CA ASP A 455 16.17 14.34 18.40
C ASP A 455 15.99 15.70 17.71
N SER A 456 16.81 16.68 18.10
CA SER A 456 16.70 18.05 17.60
C SER A 456 16.95 18.17 16.11
N ARG A 457 17.82 17.32 15.54
CA ARG A 457 18.16 17.29 14.12
C ARG A 457 16.98 16.79 13.29
N VAL A 458 16.29 15.76 13.79
CA VAL A 458 15.07 15.21 13.17
C VAL A 458 13.93 16.22 13.27
N THR A 459 13.82 16.93 14.41
CA THR A 459 12.85 18.01 14.57
C THR A 459 13.09 19.12 13.55
N ALA A 460 14.34 19.56 13.40
CA ALA A 460 14.72 20.55 12.41
C ALA A 460 14.47 20.07 10.97
N LEU A 461 14.72 18.79 10.68
CA LEU A 461 14.47 18.21 9.35
C LEU A 461 12.96 18.18 9.02
N ILE A 462 12.12 17.76 9.96
CA ILE A 462 10.66 17.76 9.74
C ILE A 462 10.15 19.18 9.51
N THR A 463 10.65 20.18 10.27
CA THR A 463 10.33 21.58 10.05
C THR A 463 10.80 22.05 8.69
N GLU A 464 12.04 21.71 8.30
CA GLU A 464 12.61 22.09 7.00
C GLU A 464 11.76 21.57 5.84
N VAL A 465 11.43 20.27 5.82
CA VAL A 465 10.66 19.68 4.71
C VAL A 465 9.20 20.14 4.68
N ARG A 466 8.60 20.44 5.84
CA ARG A 466 7.21 20.88 5.92
C ARG A 466 6.99 22.37 5.66
N GLU A 467 7.97 23.21 5.99
CA GLU A 467 7.78 24.67 5.99
C GLU A 467 8.64 25.40 4.94
N ASN A 468 9.84 24.90 4.64
CA ASN A 468 10.81 25.64 3.83
C ASN A 468 11.09 24.98 2.48
N HIS A 469 11.20 23.66 2.42
CA HIS A 469 11.62 22.94 1.23
C HIS A 469 10.67 23.21 0.03
N GLY A 470 11.13 24.01 -0.93
CA GLY A 470 10.32 24.43 -2.07
C GLY A 470 9.06 25.23 -1.73
N GLY A 471 9.02 25.85 -0.56
CA GLY A 471 7.86 26.57 -0.03
C GLY A 471 6.94 25.71 0.85
N GLY A 472 7.46 24.57 1.32
CA GLY A 472 6.79 23.67 2.26
C GLY A 472 5.86 22.65 1.63
N PHE A 473 5.12 21.92 2.47
CA PHE A 473 4.14 20.93 2.03
C PHE A 473 2.97 21.57 1.28
N ILE A 474 2.51 20.89 0.24
CA ILE A 474 1.29 21.23 -0.50
C ILE A 474 0.39 20.00 -0.48
N GLU A 475 -0.88 20.19 -0.12
CA GLU A 475 -1.85 19.09 -0.03
C GLU A 475 -1.31 17.92 0.82
N GLY A 476 -0.76 18.24 2.01
CA GLY A 476 -0.18 17.26 2.92
C GLY A 476 1.07 16.53 2.40
N THR A 477 1.74 17.06 1.38
CA THR A 477 2.72 16.32 0.57
C THR A 477 3.97 17.16 0.33
N ILE A 478 5.15 16.52 0.40
CA ILE A 478 6.43 17.15 0.14
C ILE A 478 6.54 17.66 -1.32
N ARG A 479 7.17 18.80 -1.50
CA ARG A 479 7.52 19.31 -2.83
C ARG A 479 8.63 18.46 -3.46
N TRP A 480 8.45 18.14 -4.72
CA TRP A 480 9.47 17.46 -5.52
C TRP A 480 10.18 18.47 -6.41
N LEU A 481 11.35 18.96 -5.96
CA LEU A 481 11.99 20.14 -6.55
C LEU A 481 12.56 19.94 -7.94
N GLY A 482 12.77 18.69 -8.38
CA GLY A 482 13.19 18.37 -9.73
C GLY A 482 12.16 18.67 -10.81
N HIS A 483 10.90 18.87 -10.44
CA HIS A 483 9.79 19.13 -11.35
C HIS A 483 8.94 20.32 -10.90
N ALA A 484 8.64 21.22 -11.82
CA ALA A 484 7.77 22.35 -11.56
C ALA A 484 6.34 21.86 -11.19
N ASP A 485 5.77 22.44 -10.13
CA ASP A 485 4.43 22.11 -9.63
C ASP A 485 4.22 20.61 -9.28
N ALA A 486 5.30 19.91 -8.90
CA ALA A 486 5.23 18.52 -8.47
C ALA A 486 5.27 18.37 -6.95
N ILE A 487 4.51 17.38 -6.47
CA ILE A 487 4.51 16.85 -5.10
C ILE A 487 4.69 15.34 -5.17
N HIS A 488 5.18 14.74 -4.08
CA HIS A 488 5.61 13.35 -4.08
C HIS A 488 5.01 12.57 -2.91
N PRO A 489 3.77 12.02 -3.03
CA PRO A 489 3.10 11.29 -1.94
C PRO A 489 3.93 10.13 -1.40
N TYR A 490 4.57 9.37 -2.27
CA TYR A 490 5.43 8.24 -1.91
C TYR A 490 6.48 8.64 -0.85
N MET A 491 7.26 9.72 -1.08
CA MET A 491 8.23 10.23 -0.11
C MET A 491 7.58 10.80 1.16
N SER A 492 6.42 11.42 1.01
CA SER A 492 5.74 12.09 2.13
C SER A 492 5.36 11.12 3.24
N ALA A 493 5.16 9.83 2.90
CA ALA A 493 4.88 8.78 3.87
C ALA A 493 5.94 8.72 4.97
N TYR A 494 7.22 8.92 4.66
CA TYR A 494 8.32 8.87 5.64
C TYR A 494 8.22 10.01 6.66
N THR A 495 7.93 11.23 6.20
CA THR A 495 7.73 12.38 7.08
C THR A 495 6.46 12.24 7.91
N THR A 496 5.38 11.71 7.34
CA THR A 496 4.13 11.44 8.06
C THR A 496 4.33 10.36 9.12
N MET A 497 5.06 9.28 8.81
CA MET A 497 5.40 8.24 9.78
C MET A 497 6.35 8.74 10.86
N ALA A 498 7.27 9.64 10.54
CA ALA A 498 8.08 10.32 11.55
C ALA A 498 7.21 11.17 12.49
N SER A 499 6.22 11.90 11.97
CA SER A 499 5.23 12.63 12.76
C SER A 499 4.40 11.69 13.65
N LEU A 500 4.00 10.51 13.14
CA LEU A 500 3.30 9.48 13.93
C LEU A 500 4.15 9.04 15.14
N VAL A 501 5.41 8.68 14.92
CA VAL A 501 6.35 8.28 15.97
C VAL A 501 6.57 9.39 17.00
N ARG A 502 6.55 10.65 16.59
CA ARG A 502 6.66 11.81 17.46
C ARG A 502 5.40 12.09 18.28
N GLY A 503 4.25 11.62 17.83
CA GLY A 503 2.96 11.86 18.45
C GLY A 503 2.23 13.09 17.92
N ASP A 504 2.54 13.55 16.71
CA ASP A 504 1.89 14.68 16.03
C ASP A 504 0.58 14.20 15.36
N HIS A 505 -0.35 13.65 16.16
CA HIS A 505 -1.50 12.87 15.70
C HIS A 505 -2.41 13.62 14.72
N GLU A 506 -2.72 14.88 14.98
CA GLU A 506 -3.59 15.70 14.11
C GLU A 506 -2.96 15.88 12.72
N GLN A 507 -1.65 16.14 12.69
CA GLN A 507 -0.91 16.24 11.43
C GLN A 507 -0.93 14.94 10.64
N VAL A 508 -0.76 13.79 11.32
CA VAL A 508 -0.83 12.47 10.69
C VAL A 508 -2.21 12.22 10.09
N VAL A 509 -3.29 12.58 10.80
CA VAL A 509 -4.66 12.43 10.28
C VAL A 509 -4.87 13.30 9.04
N GLN A 510 -4.38 14.53 9.03
CA GLN A 510 -4.46 15.42 7.86
C GLN A 510 -3.67 14.85 6.67
N ASP A 511 -2.43 14.44 6.89
CA ASP A 511 -1.57 13.84 5.84
C ASP A 511 -2.21 12.56 5.28
N PHE A 512 -2.76 11.71 6.14
CA PHE A 512 -3.46 10.48 5.76
C PHE A 512 -4.64 10.76 4.83
N TYR A 513 -5.46 11.76 5.14
CA TYR A 513 -6.59 12.09 4.27
C TYR A 513 -6.15 12.73 2.96
N TRP A 514 -5.09 13.53 2.95
CA TRP A 514 -4.50 14.00 1.71
C TRP A 514 -3.97 12.83 0.86
N TYR A 515 -3.26 11.88 1.50
CA TYR A 515 -2.78 10.69 0.80
C TYR A 515 -3.94 9.89 0.20
N LEU A 516 -5.01 9.67 0.96
CA LEU A 516 -6.22 8.98 0.50
C LEU A 516 -6.93 9.72 -0.65
N LEU A 517 -6.95 11.05 -0.62
CA LEU A 517 -7.47 11.87 -1.72
C LEU A 517 -6.61 11.76 -2.98
N HIS A 518 -5.31 11.62 -2.83
CA HIS A 518 -4.37 11.39 -3.93
C HIS A 518 -4.46 9.96 -4.47
N SER A 519 -5.67 9.44 -4.63
CA SER A 519 -5.96 8.17 -5.27
C SER A 519 -7.05 8.33 -6.33
N THR A 520 -7.15 7.35 -7.23
CA THR A 520 -8.24 7.30 -8.21
C THR A 520 -9.55 6.84 -7.58
N ALA A 521 -10.63 6.89 -8.35
CA ALA A 521 -11.91 6.29 -7.95
C ALA A 521 -11.80 4.76 -7.74
N THR A 522 -10.81 4.12 -8.31
CA THR A 522 -10.48 2.69 -8.15
C THR A 522 -9.37 2.44 -7.14
N HIS A 523 -9.00 3.45 -6.34
CA HIS A 523 -7.98 3.41 -5.30
C HIS A 523 -6.55 3.11 -5.79
N ALA A 524 -6.23 3.44 -7.03
CA ALA A 524 -4.86 3.45 -7.51
C ALA A 524 -4.11 4.68 -6.95
N PHE A 525 -2.90 4.48 -6.48
CA PHE A 525 -2.01 5.53 -5.95
C PHE A 525 -0.90 5.84 -6.96
N PRO A 526 -0.43 7.11 -7.04
CA PRO A 526 0.68 7.50 -7.89
C PRO A 526 2.02 7.44 -7.15
N GLU A 527 3.11 7.54 -7.90
CA GLU A 527 4.41 7.92 -7.35
C GLU A 527 4.45 9.42 -7.03
N GLY A 528 4.28 10.25 -8.05
CA GLY A 528 4.31 11.70 -7.95
C GLY A 528 3.15 12.37 -8.68
N ILE A 529 2.88 13.63 -8.34
CA ILE A 529 1.71 14.37 -8.82
C ILE A 529 2.11 15.76 -9.30
N TYR A 530 1.69 16.14 -10.51
CA TYR A 530 1.57 17.55 -10.90
C TYR A 530 0.25 18.11 -10.35
N TYR A 531 0.27 18.66 -9.15
CA TYR A 531 -0.93 18.97 -8.37
C TYR A 531 -1.85 20.02 -9.04
N LYS A 532 -1.31 21.07 -9.66
CA LYS A 532 -2.11 22.07 -10.37
C LYS A 532 -2.89 21.49 -11.54
N ARG A 533 -2.32 20.52 -12.24
CA ARG A 533 -2.96 19.84 -13.37
C ARG A 533 -3.77 18.62 -12.95
N ARG A 534 -3.56 18.13 -11.74
CA ARG A 534 -4.14 16.88 -11.22
C ARG A 534 -3.78 15.68 -12.12
N PHE A 535 -2.51 15.56 -12.43
CA PHE A 535 -1.96 14.48 -13.26
C PHE A 535 -0.94 13.68 -12.44
N ALA A 536 -1.05 12.35 -12.48
CA ALA A 536 0.04 11.48 -12.04
C ALA A 536 1.25 11.68 -12.97
N TRP A 537 2.41 11.89 -12.36
CA TRP A 537 3.65 12.12 -13.08
C TRP A 537 3.98 10.94 -13.99
N ASN A 538 4.35 11.17 -15.24
CA ASN A 538 4.68 10.17 -16.25
C ASN A 538 3.73 8.96 -16.33
N ASN A 539 2.47 9.12 -15.91
CA ASN A 539 1.50 8.03 -15.78
C ASN A 539 1.96 6.92 -14.81
N THR A 540 2.76 7.25 -13.78
CA THR A 540 3.16 6.33 -12.69
C THR A 540 1.99 6.06 -11.73
N ILE A 541 0.91 5.56 -12.29
CA ILE A 541 -0.31 5.16 -11.59
C ILE A 541 -1.00 4.04 -12.39
N PRO A 542 -1.31 2.89 -11.78
CA PRO A 542 -1.05 2.52 -10.37
C PRO A 542 0.43 2.36 -10.05
N HIS A 543 0.83 2.76 -8.84
CA HIS A 543 2.17 2.59 -8.31
C HIS A 543 2.11 1.72 -7.04
N PRO A 544 2.55 0.45 -7.09
CA PRO A 544 2.50 -0.48 -5.95
C PRO A 544 3.12 0.04 -4.66
N THR A 545 4.29 0.71 -4.72
CA THR A 545 4.90 1.27 -3.51
C THR A 545 4.10 2.43 -2.93
N GLY A 546 3.47 3.25 -3.78
CA GLY A 546 2.52 4.27 -3.32
C GLY A 546 1.32 3.64 -2.61
N ALA A 547 0.82 2.53 -3.14
CA ALA A 547 -0.27 1.76 -2.55
C ALA A 547 0.16 1.10 -1.22
N SER A 548 1.36 0.52 -1.16
CA SER A 548 1.93 -0.08 0.07
C SER A 548 2.11 0.96 1.16
N ASN A 549 2.67 2.13 0.84
CA ASN A 549 2.86 3.21 1.80
C ASN A 549 1.53 3.70 2.40
N TYR A 550 0.45 3.71 1.60
CA TYR A 550 -0.89 3.98 2.11
C TYR A 550 -1.35 2.91 3.11
N ALA A 551 -1.22 1.64 2.75
CA ALA A 551 -1.65 0.52 3.60
C ALA A 551 -0.83 0.45 4.90
N ILE A 552 0.50 0.64 4.83
CA ILE A 552 1.38 0.78 5.98
C ILE A 552 0.92 1.92 6.88
N MET A 553 0.65 3.10 6.31
CA MET A 553 0.21 4.26 7.08
C MET A 553 -1.08 3.98 7.85
N LEU A 554 -2.11 3.43 7.20
CA LEU A 554 -3.36 3.05 7.86
C LEU A 554 -3.12 2.03 8.98
N ARG A 555 -2.32 0.98 8.70
CA ARG A 555 -1.99 -0.05 9.67
C ARG A 555 -1.27 0.54 10.88
N HIS A 556 -0.26 1.40 10.68
CA HIS A 556 0.52 2.00 11.77
C HIS A 556 -0.25 3.06 12.58
N MET A 557 -1.24 3.72 11.99
CA MET A 557 -2.18 4.56 12.75
C MET A 557 -2.97 3.75 13.78
N LEU A 558 -3.24 2.47 13.48
CA LEU A 558 -4.02 1.57 14.33
C LEU A 558 -3.15 0.69 15.21
N ILE A 559 -2.05 0.17 14.69
CA ILE A 559 -1.13 -0.76 15.33
C ILE A 559 0.30 -0.39 14.94
N HIS A 560 1.15 -0.10 15.89
CA HIS A 560 2.55 0.25 15.63
C HIS A 560 3.46 -0.40 16.67
N GLU A 561 4.48 -1.11 16.22
CA GLU A 561 5.51 -1.69 17.07
C GLU A 561 6.70 -0.73 17.16
N ARG A 562 7.17 -0.52 18.38
CA ARG A 562 8.41 0.23 18.61
C ARG A 562 9.19 -0.37 19.78
N GLY A 563 10.38 -0.90 19.48
CA GLY A 563 11.17 -1.63 20.47
C GLY A 563 10.36 -2.79 21.07
N ASN A 564 10.18 -2.80 22.39
CA ASN A 564 9.41 -3.83 23.11
C ASN A 564 7.95 -3.39 23.42
N GLY A 565 7.47 -2.35 22.77
CA GLY A 565 6.14 -1.79 22.98
C GLY A 565 5.22 -1.99 21.77
N LEU A 566 3.94 -2.22 22.06
CA LEU A 566 2.87 -2.24 21.09
C LEU A 566 2.01 -0.99 21.31
N HIS A 567 1.93 -0.13 20.30
CA HIS A 567 1.20 1.12 20.32
C HIS A 567 -0.08 0.98 19.49
N LEU A 568 -1.23 1.33 20.08
CA LEU A 568 -2.53 1.16 19.47
C LEU A 568 -3.26 2.49 19.33
N LEU A 569 -3.93 2.70 18.19
CA LEU A 569 -4.75 3.87 17.88
C LEU A 569 -3.96 5.20 17.94
N MET A 570 -2.72 5.19 17.45
CA MET A 570 -1.81 6.35 17.57
C MET A 570 -2.34 7.60 16.87
N ALA A 571 -3.08 7.48 15.78
CA ALA A 571 -3.62 8.62 15.04
C ALA A 571 -5.00 8.28 14.45
N VAL A 572 -6.04 8.29 15.29
CA VAL A 572 -7.41 7.96 14.89
C VAL A 572 -8.26 9.22 14.89
N PRO A 573 -8.95 9.56 13.78
CA PRO A 573 -9.87 10.68 13.74
C PRO A 573 -11.02 10.52 14.75
N ASP A 574 -11.41 11.59 15.42
CA ASP A 574 -12.49 11.56 16.43
C ASP A 574 -13.80 10.98 15.89
N TRP A 575 -14.14 11.25 14.63
CA TRP A 575 -15.37 10.77 14.03
C TRP A 575 -15.39 9.26 13.78
N TRP A 576 -14.21 8.60 13.70
CA TRP A 576 -14.15 7.13 13.66
C TRP A 576 -14.60 6.50 14.99
N LEU A 577 -14.48 7.26 16.07
CA LEU A 577 -14.87 6.85 17.44
C LEU A 577 -16.27 7.35 17.83
N ALA A 578 -16.99 8.01 16.94
CA ALA A 578 -18.34 8.49 17.17
C ALA A 578 -19.32 7.31 17.33
N GLN A 579 -20.50 7.59 17.91
CA GLN A 579 -21.55 6.57 18.07
C GLN A 579 -21.86 5.88 16.73
N GLY A 580 -21.80 4.55 16.72
CA GLY A 580 -22.00 3.72 15.54
C GLY A 580 -20.73 3.48 14.71
N GLY A 581 -19.64 4.20 14.98
CA GLY A 581 -18.34 3.92 14.36
C GLY A 581 -17.75 2.60 14.90
N GLU A 582 -17.16 1.80 14.01
CA GLU A 582 -16.45 0.58 14.38
C GLU A 582 -15.11 0.51 13.67
N ILE A 583 -14.02 0.35 14.44
CA ILE A 583 -12.72 -0.07 13.94
C ILE A 583 -12.57 -1.55 14.28
N ARG A 584 -12.25 -2.36 13.27
CA ARG A 584 -12.03 -3.79 13.43
C ARG A 584 -10.71 -4.18 12.79
N VAL A 585 -9.87 -4.82 13.60
CA VAL A 585 -8.62 -5.43 13.17
C VAL A 585 -8.65 -6.89 13.62
N GLU A 586 -8.48 -7.82 12.70
CA GLU A 586 -8.50 -9.25 12.99
C GLU A 586 -7.28 -9.91 12.33
N HIS A 587 -6.67 -10.85 13.05
CA HIS A 587 -5.52 -11.64 12.58
C HIS A 587 -4.31 -10.79 12.11
N ALA A 588 -4.12 -9.59 12.68
CA ALA A 588 -3.01 -8.72 12.30
C ALA A 588 -1.67 -9.27 12.83
N PRO A 589 -0.70 -9.56 11.96
CA PRO A 589 0.63 -9.93 12.39
C PRO A 589 1.34 -8.74 13.04
N THR A 590 2.09 -9.05 14.09
CA THR A 590 2.97 -8.09 14.77
C THR A 590 4.30 -8.77 15.09
N HIS A 591 5.31 -7.99 15.48
CA HIS A 591 6.56 -8.52 16.02
C HIS A 591 6.35 -9.43 17.25
N PHE A 592 5.17 -9.38 17.85
CA PHE A 592 4.81 -10.09 19.07
C PHE A 592 3.90 -11.31 18.82
N GLY A 593 3.45 -11.50 17.58
CA GLY A 593 2.48 -12.52 17.15
C GLY A 593 1.21 -11.91 16.60
N LEU A 594 0.22 -12.74 16.31
CA LEU A 594 -1.08 -12.30 15.80
C LEU A 594 -1.88 -11.59 16.90
N MET A 595 -2.58 -10.53 16.52
CA MET A 595 -3.47 -9.80 17.41
C MET A 595 -4.80 -9.45 16.76
N GLY A 596 -5.78 -9.09 17.59
CA GLY A 596 -7.06 -8.52 17.20
C GLY A 596 -7.41 -7.30 18.04
N LEU A 597 -8.10 -6.32 17.42
CA LEU A 597 -8.56 -5.11 18.08
C LEU A 597 -9.95 -4.76 17.54
N ARG A 598 -10.90 -4.53 18.43
CA ARG A 598 -12.20 -3.98 18.08
C ARG A 598 -12.49 -2.75 18.93
N VAL A 599 -12.82 -1.65 18.25
CA VAL A 599 -13.17 -0.37 18.89
C VAL A 599 -14.54 0.02 18.42
N THR A 600 -15.49 0.20 19.34
CA THR A 600 -16.88 0.55 19.03
C THR A 600 -17.25 1.85 19.70
N GLY A 601 -17.65 2.84 18.92
CA GLY A 601 -18.21 4.09 19.40
C GLY A 601 -19.63 3.90 19.93
N THR A 602 -19.91 4.36 21.15
CA THR A 602 -21.20 4.27 21.80
C THR A 602 -21.71 5.67 22.22
N ALA A 603 -22.97 5.77 22.61
CA ALA A 603 -23.53 7.01 23.13
C ALA A 603 -22.81 7.53 24.41
N LYS A 604 -22.17 6.63 25.17
CA LYS A 604 -21.50 6.95 26.44
C LYS A 604 -19.97 7.06 26.33
N GLY A 605 -19.39 6.69 25.18
CA GLY A 605 -17.95 6.66 25.00
C GLY A 605 -17.50 5.60 24.01
N VAL A 606 -16.33 5.00 24.24
CA VAL A 606 -15.71 4.02 23.34
C VAL A 606 -15.48 2.72 24.08
N LEU A 607 -15.95 1.61 23.50
CA LEU A 607 -15.64 0.27 23.99
C LEU A 607 -14.51 -0.33 23.18
N ILE A 608 -13.43 -0.77 23.83
CA ILE A 608 -12.26 -1.38 23.22
C ILE A 608 -12.12 -2.81 23.68
N LYS A 609 -12.04 -3.75 22.74
CA LYS A 609 -11.72 -5.15 22.97
C LYS A 609 -10.41 -5.48 22.28
N LEU A 610 -9.46 -6.02 23.03
CA LEU A 610 -8.15 -6.42 22.55
C LEU A 610 -7.99 -7.94 22.70
N ASP A 611 -7.56 -8.61 21.61
CA ASP A 611 -6.96 -9.94 21.64
C ASP A 611 -5.45 -9.76 21.48
N PRO A 612 -4.68 -9.81 22.58
CA PRO A 612 -3.26 -9.45 22.56
C PRO A 612 -2.41 -10.54 21.90
N PRO A 613 -1.26 -10.18 21.32
CA PRO A 613 -0.36 -11.15 20.72
C PRO A 613 0.29 -12.05 21.78
N ARG A 614 0.49 -13.35 21.43
CA ARG A 614 0.89 -14.40 22.40
C ARG A 614 2.25 -15.04 22.12
N ARG A 615 2.85 -14.84 20.94
CA ARG A 615 4.13 -15.49 20.61
C ARG A 615 5.28 -14.98 21.48
N GLN A 616 5.39 -13.64 21.59
CA GLN A 616 6.33 -12.92 22.45
C GLN A 616 5.61 -11.69 23.00
N PRO A 617 4.90 -11.79 24.14
CA PRO A 617 4.11 -10.68 24.64
C PRO A 617 4.92 -9.39 24.75
N PRO A 618 4.42 -8.25 24.29
CA PRO A 618 5.12 -6.97 24.40
C PRO A 618 5.26 -6.60 25.88
N LYS A 619 6.35 -5.92 26.24
CA LYS A 619 6.54 -5.42 27.61
C LYS A 619 5.50 -4.35 27.97
N ARG A 620 4.96 -3.64 26.98
CA ARG A 620 3.96 -2.58 27.17
C ARG A 620 3.01 -2.58 25.99
N ILE A 621 1.73 -2.42 26.27
CA ILE A 621 0.71 -2.07 25.30
C ILE A 621 0.26 -0.65 25.64
N ILE A 622 0.37 0.26 24.71
CA ILE A 622 0.08 1.68 24.89
C ILE A 622 -1.09 2.04 23.99
N LEU A 623 -2.17 2.49 24.59
CA LEU A 623 -3.38 2.89 23.89
C LEU A 623 -3.47 4.42 23.85
N TYR A 624 -3.64 4.98 22.67
CA TYR A 624 -3.81 6.41 22.45
C TYR A 624 -5.29 6.73 22.23
N LEU A 625 -5.84 7.65 23.01
CA LEU A 625 -7.23 8.07 22.89
C LEU A 625 -7.28 9.60 22.76
N PRO A 626 -8.10 10.13 21.83
CA PRO A 626 -8.32 11.57 21.73
C PRO A 626 -8.82 12.14 23.05
N LYS A 627 -8.47 13.40 23.34
CA LYS A 627 -8.88 14.10 24.59
C LYS A 627 -10.38 14.12 24.78
N SER A 628 -11.15 14.20 23.70
CA SER A 628 -12.61 14.19 23.70
C SER A 628 -13.20 12.88 24.28
N ARG A 629 -12.39 11.84 24.48
CA ARG A 629 -12.81 10.49 24.91
C ARG A 629 -12.31 10.11 26.30
N GLN A 630 -12.00 11.08 27.14
CA GLN A 630 -11.57 10.90 28.53
C GLN A 630 -12.70 11.30 29.49
N PRO A 631 -12.76 10.77 30.75
CA PRO A 631 -11.83 9.83 31.38
C PRO A 631 -12.06 8.36 31.01
N VAL A 632 -11.07 7.51 31.29
CA VAL A 632 -11.20 6.04 31.21
C VAL A 632 -11.92 5.54 32.46
N GLU A 633 -13.13 5.04 32.32
CA GLU A 633 -13.98 4.66 33.46
C GLU A 633 -13.63 3.28 34.05
N SER A 634 -13.27 2.32 33.22
CA SER A 634 -12.89 0.98 33.69
C SER A 634 -12.01 0.22 32.70
N VAL A 635 -11.11 -0.59 33.24
CA VAL A 635 -10.30 -1.56 32.47
C VAL A 635 -10.35 -2.89 33.22
N ARG A 636 -10.63 -3.99 32.49
CA ARG A 636 -10.66 -5.33 33.07
C ARG A 636 -9.51 -6.16 32.49
N GLY A 637 -8.83 -6.90 33.36
CA GLY A 637 -7.85 -7.90 32.97
C GLY A 637 -6.42 -7.40 32.79
N VAL A 638 -6.12 -6.13 33.11
CA VAL A 638 -4.76 -5.54 33.05
C VAL A 638 -4.63 -4.40 34.04
N GLU A 639 -3.44 -4.20 34.58
CA GLU A 639 -3.11 -3.02 35.37
C GLU A 639 -3.02 -1.81 34.47
N VAL A 640 -3.72 -0.74 34.80
CA VAL A 640 -3.77 0.49 34.01
C VAL A 640 -3.03 1.60 34.73
N VAL A 641 -2.00 2.14 34.12
CA VAL A 641 -1.36 3.37 34.56
C VAL A 641 -1.72 4.50 33.60
N VAL A 642 -2.64 5.37 34.03
CA VAL A 642 -2.94 6.62 33.33
C VAL A 642 -1.89 7.66 33.74
N ARG A 643 -1.02 8.06 32.83
CA ARG A 643 -0.11 9.18 33.07
C ARG A 643 -0.58 10.38 32.27
N PRO A 644 -0.98 11.50 32.90
CA PRO A 644 -1.10 12.77 32.20
C PRO A 644 0.30 13.22 31.83
N GLU A 645 0.64 13.29 30.55
CA GLU A 645 1.91 13.86 30.13
C GLU A 645 1.95 15.35 30.38
N GLN A 646 3.07 15.83 30.91
CA GLN A 646 3.29 17.22 31.27
C GLN A 646 3.16 18.14 30.05
N LYS A 647 2.37 19.21 30.24
CA LYS A 647 2.17 20.30 29.28
C LYS A 647 3.49 20.87 28.76
N LYS A 648 3.79 20.64 27.49
CA LYS A 648 4.59 21.58 26.67
C LYS A 648 3.98 21.61 25.26
N ARG A 649 3.37 22.71 24.95
CA ARG A 649 2.99 23.33 23.66
C ARG A 649 2.32 22.48 22.56
N TRP A 650 2.19 21.18 22.73
CA TRP A 650 1.48 20.23 21.87
C TRP A 650 0.54 19.40 22.73
N ASP A 651 -0.71 19.43 22.41
CA ASP A 651 -1.75 18.72 23.16
C ASP A 651 -1.75 17.23 22.80
N PHE A 652 -1.03 16.41 23.55
CA PHE A 652 -0.99 14.96 23.36
C PHE A 652 -2.26 14.26 23.85
N PRO A 653 -2.70 13.15 23.19
CA PRO A 653 -3.75 12.28 23.69
C PRO A 653 -3.33 11.63 25.02
N THR A 654 -4.30 11.25 25.83
CA THR A 654 -4.01 10.46 27.05
C THR A 654 -3.48 9.09 26.67
N VAL A 655 -2.34 8.75 27.23
CA VAL A 655 -1.70 7.44 27.05
C VAL A 655 -2.13 6.51 28.16
N VAL A 656 -2.78 5.41 27.83
CA VAL A 656 -3.09 4.32 28.75
C VAL A 656 -2.06 3.23 28.54
N GLN A 657 -1.18 3.02 29.51
CA GLN A 657 -0.15 2.00 29.45
C GLN A 657 -0.64 0.73 30.14
N LEU A 658 -0.70 -0.38 29.39
CA LEU A 658 -1.11 -1.69 29.88
C LEU A 658 0.14 -2.55 30.12
N TYR A 659 0.24 -3.19 31.29
CA TYR A 659 1.33 -4.10 31.61
C TYR A 659 0.84 -5.56 31.57
N SER A 660 1.67 -6.46 31.02
CA SER A 660 1.42 -7.91 31.10
C SER A 660 2.31 -8.52 32.18
N GLU A 661 1.74 -9.27 33.13
CA GLU A 661 2.49 -9.92 34.21
C GLU A 661 3.37 -11.10 33.77
N GLN A 662 3.29 -11.54 32.51
CA GLN A 662 3.99 -12.74 32.01
C GLN A 662 5.19 -12.47 31.08
N ALA A 663 5.85 -11.33 31.16
CA ALA A 663 6.99 -11.04 30.31
C ALA A 663 8.28 -11.74 30.82
N VAL A 664 8.68 -12.82 30.15
CA VAL A 664 10.02 -13.42 30.29
C VAL A 664 11.08 -12.45 29.72
N PRO A 665 12.18 -12.19 30.43
CA PRO A 665 13.19 -11.24 29.94
C PRO A 665 13.92 -11.79 28.71
N LEU A 666 13.73 -11.14 27.56
CA LEU A 666 14.61 -11.27 26.42
C LEU A 666 15.79 -10.31 26.60
N PHE A 667 16.95 -10.75 26.11
CA PHE A 667 18.24 -10.07 26.11
C PHE A 667 18.07 -8.54 25.92
N GLN A 668 18.47 -7.78 26.92
CA GLN A 668 18.52 -6.32 26.81
C GLN A 668 19.92 -5.89 26.41
N PRO A 669 20.11 -5.21 25.28
CA PRO A 669 21.27 -4.33 25.18
C PRO A 669 21.09 -3.23 26.23
N LYS A 670 22.10 -3.03 27.08
CA LYS A 670 22.12 -1.89 27.99
C LYS A 670 21.92 -0.60 27.19
N PRO A 671 21.11 0.35 27.67
CA PRO A 671 21.00 1.62 26.98
C PRO A 671 22.38 2.25 26.88
N MET A 672 22.82 2.56 25.67
CA MET A 672 24.01 3.35 25.45
C MET A 672 23.76 4.75 26.07
N ARG A 673 24.51 5.07 27.13
CA ARG A 673 24.60 6.40 27.72
C ARG A 673 25.33 7.38 26.81
#